data_492f798807f40b11def93a9622d65a83
#
_entry.id   492f798807f40b11def93a9622d65a83
#
_cell.length_a   1.000
_cell.length_b   1.000
_cell.length_c   1.000
_cell.angle_alpha   90.00
_cell.angle_beta   90.00
_cell.angle_gamma   90.00
#
_symmetry.space_group_name_H-M   'P 1'
#
loop_
_entity.id
_entity.type
_entity.pdbx_description
1 polymer ?
#
loop_
_entity_poly.entity_id
_entity_poly.type
_entity_poly.pdbx_seq_one_letter_code
_entity_poly.pdbx_strand_id
1 'polypeptide(L)'
;MGFFIALSIYAQVDETHVRLTNLPHVYINTFTGKSITSKTTYVMARMWYVDEQDSVAFYDSLEIRGRGNSTWSLAKKPYKIKFQEKEKFLGKGYAKAKKWTLMANHGDKTLIRNALTRQLGEWLGLKFNPAAKFVDLTLNDKYVGNYHISDQIDVRPHRVNITEQDEIVTEQSNITGGYLLEADGFYDFQNGETGFYTSQKSVPIRIHHPDEDCIVNEQYTYISKFANNFEQRLYSTDFKDAEKGYRPLVDSVSLANWYLATEISGNIDGFFSTYFYKEQDDDRFCWGPLWDYDIAYANDNRKGDTSRQLMRDVGYGALRSWIVRMWEDPWFTELMARRYNEIFNSGVEEYMQEQIDSLTDLLEESQALNYERWAIDQRTLRERILYSTYDDYISDLREYVTQHIDYLSEVFSPYIPEEPQPKIPDFDADTLMYYALSNSGTGTCLDLTEKEDVCANQRDEESESQQWRILPLSNGFLHIVNRMTGKALNDPTEGESTATSLTGAQLNVAKADSTDLHQQWDLVKQSNDRYNLVNHFSQHAANLSGGNKADGTAILSYTSDERNATSNNRMWYIEAVDELVDAIDTPDTDATDYALAYDPTNDRLHFGAEDREALSFIVRLYDTNGRLIRTFKASDDCRLQGLPHGIYTVSWILQGRQRSVKFIK
;
A
#
# COMPACT_ATOMS: atom_id res chain seq x y z
N MET A 1 29.08 11.65 43.86
CA MET A 1 28.60 12.51 42.76
C MET A 1 29.77 12.71 41.81
N GLY A 2 29.91 11.80 40.84
CA GLY A 2 30.96 11.85 39.82
C GLY A 2 30.30 12.13 38.48
N PHE A 3 30.52 13.31 37.93
CA PHE A 3 30.13 13.68 36.58
C PHE A 3 31.05 12.95 35.61
N PHE A 4 30.49 11.97 34.86
CA PHE A 4 31.14 11.52 33.62
C PHE A 4 30.78 12.51 32.52
N ILE A 5 31.75 13.31 32.14
CA ILE A 5 31.69 14.12 30.92
C ILE A 5 31.97 13.15 29.76
N ALA A 6 30.94 12.88 28.95
CA ALA A 6 31.14 12.25 27.67
C ALA A 6 31.88 13.23 26.76
N LEU A 7 33.19 13.08 26.61
CA LEU A 7 33.95 13.77 25.58
C LEU A 7 33.48 13.21 24.21
N SER A 8 32.73 14.03 23.48
CA SER A 8 32.59 13.85 22.03
C SER A 8 33.95 14.14 21.42
N ILE A 9 34.68 13.11 21.08
CA ILE A 9 35.91 13.21 20.30
C ILE A 9 35.47 13.60 18.89
N TYR A 10 35.54 14.88 18.55
CA TYR A 10 35.59 15.31 17.16
C TYR A 10 36.90 14.74 16.61
N ALA A 11 36.78 13.72 15.73
CA ALA A 11 37.94 13.18 15.05
C ALA A 11 38.58 14.31 14.22
N GLN A 12 39.89 14.44 14.32
CA GLN A 12 40.70 15.16 13.33
C GLN A 12 40.29 14.68 11.95
N VAL A 13 40.14 15.60 11.00
CA VAL A 13 39.95 15.27 9.59
C VAL A 13 41.11 14.36 9.19
N ASP A 14 40.85 13.09 9.03
CA ASP A 14 41.81 12.11 8.56
C ASP A 14 41.85 12.26 7.04
N GLU A 15 42.80 13.04 6.53
CA GLU A 15 42.99 13.29 5.08
C GLU A 15 43.23 12.00 4.27
N THR A 16 43.33 10.85 4.91
CA THR A 16 43.61 9.56 4.28
C THR A 16 42.32 8.82 3.88
N HIS A 17 41.17 9.15 4.47
CA HIS A 17 39.87 8.50 4.19
C HIS A 17 38.91 9.53 3.61
N VAL A 18 38.69 9.47 2.29
CA VAL A 18 37.84 10.39 1.54
C VAL A 18 36.83 9.60 0.68
N ARG A 19 35.76 10.25 0.26
CA ARG A 19 34.88 9.67 -0.76
C ARG A 19 35.61 9.62 -2.09
N LEU A 20 35.38 8.56 -2.86
CA LEU A 20 35.90 8.43 -4.23
C LEU A 20 34.88 8.88 -5.28
N THR A 21 33.61 8.93 -4.92
CA THR A 21 32.49 9.34 -5.76
C THR A 21 31.52 10.20 -4.94
N ASN A 22 30.35 10.51 -5.49
CA ASN A 22 29.25 11.16 -4.75
C ASN A 22 28.64 10.30 -3.63
N LEU A 23 28.91 8.98 -3.60
CA LEU A 23 28.39 8.08 -2.56
C LEU A 23 29.22 8.13 -1.27
N PRO A 24 28.64 7.74 -0.11
CA PRO A 24 29.41 7.43 1.09
C PRO A 24 30.45 6.36 0.80
N HIS A 25 31.55 6.41 1.53
CA HIS A 25 32.65 5.45 1.37
C HIS A 25 32.90 4.66 2.64
N VAL A 26 33.03 3.34 2.50
CA VAL A 26 33.39 2.42 3.59
C VAL A 26 34.80 1.90 3.36
N TYR A 27 35.68 2.12 4.32
CA TYR A 27 37.01 1.54 4.37
C TYR A 27 37.03 0.46 5.45
N ILE A 28 37.45 -0.75 5.12
CA ILE A 28 37.61 -1.84 6.07
C ILE A 28 38.98 -2.45 5.94
N ASN A 29 39.74 -2.44 7.04
CA ASN A 29 41.06 -3.06 7.10
C ASN A 29 41.06 -4.17 8.14
N THR A 30 41.27 -5.42 7.71
CA THR A 30 41.43 -6.54 8.62
C THR A 30 42.71 -6.40 9.43
N PHE A 31 42.72 -6.77 10.70
CA PHE A 31 43.91 -6.63 11.57
C PHE A 31 45.13 -7.35 11.02
N THR A 32 44.92 -8.40 10.24
CA THR A 32 46.00 -9.20 9.66
C THR A 32 46.38 -8.74 8.22
N GLY A 33 45.64 -7.82 7.62
CA GLY A 33 45.78 -7.44 6.20
C GLY A 33 45.40 -8.58 5.22
N LYS A 34 44.89 -9.73 5.72
CA LYS A 34 44.56 -10.87 4.89
C LYS A 34 43.15 -10.80 4.32
N SER A 35 42.98 -11.40 3.15
CA SER A 35 41.68 -11.53 2.49
C SER A 35 40.70 -12.34 3.35
N ILE A 36 39.40 -12.01 3.24
CA ILE A 36 38.29 -12.73 3.89
C ILE A 36 37.94 -13.93 3.01
N THR A 37 38.11 -15.14 3.53
CA THR A 37 37.96 -16.39 2.77
C THR A 37 36.87 -17.32 3.30
N SER A 38 36.23 -16.98 4.44
CA SER A 38 35.23 -17.83 5.10
C SER A 38 33.86 -17.13 5.18
N LYS A 39 32.78 -17.90 5.02
CA LYS A 39 31.40 -17.50 5.32
C LYS A 39 31.00 -17.76 6.77
N THR A 40 31.75 -18.57 7.49
CA THR A 40 31.43 -18.99 8.87
C THR A 40 32.32 -18.33 9.89
N THR A 41 33.60 -18.12 9.57
CA THR A 41 34.59 -17.55 10.48
C THR A 41 34.69 -16.05 10.31
N TYR A 42 34.46 -15.32 11.39
CA TYR A 42 34.69 -13.88 11.42
C TYR A 42 36.19 -13.57 11.57
N VAL A 43 36.59 -12.47 10.96
CA VAL A 43 37.91 -11.86 11.18
C VAL A 43 37.74 -10.45 11.73
N MET A 44 38.65 -10.05 12.64
CA MET A 44 38.64 -8.72 13.23
C MET A 44 39.14 -7.68 12.22
N ALA A 45 38.49 -6.53 12.21
CA ALA A 45 38.79 -5.43 11.31
C ALA A 45 38.54 -4.07 11.98
N ARG A 46 39.08 -3.03 11.39
CA ARG A 46 38.71 -1.62 11.62
C ARG A 46 37.90 -1.11 10.44
N MET A 47 37.03 -0.14 10.71
CA MET A 47 36.22 0.49 9.67
C MET A 47 36.21 2.01 9.82
N TRP A 48 36.28 2.69 8.68
CA TRP A 48 35.98 4.11 8.56
C TRP A 48 34.75 4.25 7.64
N TYR A 49 33.82 5.04 8.04
CA TYR A 49 32.64 5.40 7.24
C TYR A 49 32.68 6.89 6.97
N VAL A 50 32.82 7.26 5.71
CA VAL A 50 32.79 8.63 5.24
C VAL A 50 31.41 8.88 4.67
N ASP A 51 30.64 9.74 5.30
CA ASP A 51 29.27 10.05 4.90
C ASP A 51 29.18 11.04 3.72
N GLU A 52 27.98 11.40 3.31
CA GLU A 52 27.74 12.32 2.18
C GLU A 52 28.20 13.76 2.47
N GLN A 53 28.49 14.11 3.72
CA GLN A 53 29.01 15.39 4.17
C GLN A 53 30.52 15.37 4.44
N ASP A 54 31.22 14.31 4.01
CA ASP A 54 32.64 14.07 4.25
C ASP A 54 33.01 13.93 5.73
N SER A 55 32.02 13.64 6.59
CA SER A 55 32.27 13.34 8.00
C SER A 55 32.75 11.89 8.16
N VAL A 56 33.80 11.69 8.92
CA VAL A 56 34.42 10.38 9.12
C VAL A 56 34.04 9.81 10.48
N ALA A 57 33.35 8.65 10.50
CA ALA A 57 33.14 7.84 11.68
C ALA A 57 34.13 6.68 11.68
N PHE A 58 34.82 6.48 12.81
CA PHE A 58 35.82 5.42 12.99
C PHE A 58 35.34 4.36 13.97
N TYR A 59 35.50 3.10 13.59
CA TYR A 59 35.21 1.92 14.41
C TYR A 59 36.49 1.10 14.53
N ASP A 60 37.10 1.14 15.70
CA ASP A 60 38.40 0.52 15.97
C ASP A 60 38.36 -1.01 15.99
N SER A 61 37.18 -1.59 16.16
CA SER A 61 36.98 -3.04 16.23
C SER A 61 35.58 -3.45 15.77
N LEU A 62 35.55 -4.24 14.73
CA LEU A 62 34.36 -4.96 14.26
C LEU A 62 34.76 -6.33 13.69
N GLU A 63 33.78 -7.17 13.48
CA GLU A 63 33.96 -8.48 12.88
C GLU A 63 33.41 -8.47 11.44
N ILE A 64 34.14 -9.08 10.49
CA ILE A 64 33.70 -9.23 9.11
C ILE A 64 33.90 -10.67 8.62
N ARG A 65 32.94 -11.16 7.83
CA ARG A 65 33.04 -12.45 7.12
C ARG A 65 32.33 -12.42 5.79
N GLY A 66 32.55 -13.43 4.97
CA GLY A 66 31.76 -13.65 3.78
C GLY A 66 30.29 -13.98 4.05
N ARG A 67 29.41 -13.79 3.06
CA ARG A 67 28.02 -14.21 3.07
C ARG A 67 27.53 -14.67 1.69
N GLY A 68 26.28 -15.10 1.62
CA GLY A 68 25.63 -15.54 0.38
C GLY A 68 25.90 -17.00 0.04
N ASN A 69 25.08 -17.56 -0.82
CA ASN A 69 25.21 -18.92 -1.32
C ASN A 69 25.95 -18.89 -2.67
N SER A 70 25.22 -18.77 -3.79
CA SER A 70 25.81 -18.65 -5.14
C SER A 70 26.71 -17.41 -5.27
N THR A 71 26.31 -16.28 -4.72
CA THR A 71 27.02 -15.00 -4.80
C THR A 71 28.41 -15.04 -4.12
N TRP A 72 28.61 -15.91 -3.13
CA TRP A 72 29.94 -16.09 -2.52
C TRP A 72 30.98 -16.71 -3.47
N SER A 73 30.55 -17.45 -4.50
CA SER A 73 31.45 -18.00 -5.51
C SER A 73 31.97 -16.97 -6.49
N LEU A 74 31.28 -15.82 -6.63
CA LEU A 74 31.59 -14.75 -7.58
C LEU A 74 32.91 -14.03 -7.22
N ALA A 75 33.49 -13.32 -8.19
CA ALA A 75 34.75 -12.59 -7.99
C ALA A 75 34.61 -11.44 -6.99
N LYS A 76 33.59 -10.60 -7.14
CA LYS A 76 33.21 -9.54 -6.20
C LYS A 76 32.36 -10.15 -5.08
N LYS A 77 32.90 -10.22 -3.87
CA LYS A 77 32.33 -10.95 -2.75
C LYS A 77 31.37 -10.12 -1.92
N PRO A 78 30.19 -10.64 -1.54
CA PRO A 78 29.36 -10.02 -0.51
C PRO A 78 29.89 -10.35 0.90
N TYR A 79 29.67 -9.41 1.83
CA TYR A 79 30.16 -9.52 3.20
C TYR A 79 29.05 -9.30 4.23
N LYS A 80 29.31 -9.75 5.46
CA LYS A 80 28.54 -9.44 6.66
C LYS A 80 29.47 -8.82 7.68
N ILE A 81 29.10 -7.66 8.18
CA ILE A 81 29.80 -6.98 9.28
C ILE A 81 29.00 -7.13 10.58
N LYS A 82 29.73 -7.14 11.70
CA LYS A 82 29.16 -7.22 13.04
C LYS A 82 29.96 -6.29 13.98
N PHE A 83 29.31 -5.26 14.45
CA PHE A 83 29.87 -4.36 15.47
C PHE A 83 29.92 -5.03 16.84
N GLN A 84 30.81 -4.58 17.71
CA GLN A 84 30.90 -5.06 19.09
C GLN A 84 29.64 -4.67 19.88
N GLU A 85 29.14 -3.45 19.65
CA GLU A 85 27.90 -2.96 20.23
C GLU A 85 26.87 -2.64 19.12
N LYS A 86 25.60 -2.46 19.52
CA LYS A 86 24.55 -2.01 18.58
C LYS A 86 24.88 -0.57 18.14
N GLU A 87 25.08 -0.37 16.85
CA GLU A 87 25.42 0.91 16.24
C GLU A 87 24.32 1.42 15.30
N LYS A 88 24.16 2.73 15.24
CA LYS A 88 23.27 3.44 14.32
C LYS A 88 24.09 4.14 13.24
N PHE A 89 25.05 3.43 12.63
CA PHE A 89 26.09 4.03 11.79
C PHE A 89 25.55 4.64 10.48
N LEU A 90 24.44 4.16 9.94
CA LEU A 90 23.80 4.76 8.75
C LEU A 90 22.89 5.98 9.07
N GLY A 91 22.77 6.35 10.36
CA GLY A 91 22.09 7.57 10.76
C GLY A 91 20.60 7.42 11.06
N LYS A 92 19.87 8.53 10.93
CA LYS A 92 18.43 8.62 11.24
C LYS A 92 17.62 7.80 10.23
N GLY A 93 16.61 7.06 10.71
CA GLY A 93 15.76 6.20 9.87
C GLY A 93 16.22 4.75 9.80
N TYR A 94 17.47 4.47 10.16
CA TYR A 94 18.01 3.10 10.17
C TYR A 94 17.96 2.46 11.55
N ALA A 95 18.00 1.13 11.59
CA ALA A 95 18.01 0.39 12.85
C ALA A 95 19.29 0.64 13.66
N LYS A 96 19.21 0.57 14.99
CA LYS A 96 20.36 0.43 15.86
C LYS A 96 20.69 -1.05 16.01
N ALA A 97 21.71 -1.55 15.30
CA ALA A 97 22.01 -2.97 15.19
C ALA A 97 23.49 -3.30 15.19
N LYS A 98 23.83 -4.55 15.57
CA LYS A 98 25.19 -5.05 15.47
C LYS A 98 25.52 -5.58 14.07
N LYS A 99 24.55 -6.20 13.39
CA LYS A 99 24.77 -6.97 12.15
C LYS A 99 24.21 -6.21 10.94
N TRP A 100 25.03 -6.11 9.88
CA TRP A 100 24.69 -5.47 8.61
C TRP A 100 25.25 -6.28 7.45
N THR A 101 24.63 -6.15 6.27
CA THR A 101 25.06 -6.83 5.05
C THR A 101 25.64 -5.86 4.05
N LEU A 102 26.72 -6.25 3.37
CA LEU A 102 27.33 -5.57 2.24
C LEU A 102 27.05 -6.44 1.00
N MET A 103 25.99 -6.09 0.27
CA MET A 103 25.60 -6.80 -0.96
C MET A 103 26.43 -6.29 -2.12
N ALA A 104 27.06 -7.20 -2.85
CA ALA A 104 27.99 -6.86 -3.92
C ALA A 104 27.31 -6.54 -5.25
N ASN A 105 26.06 -6.96 -5.46
CA ASN A 105 25.29 -6.84 -6.71
C ASN A 105 26.09 -7.24 -7.97
N HIS A 106 27.01 -8.22 -7.85
CA HIS A 106 27.94 -8.53 -8.93
C HIS A 106 27.29 -9.25 -10.12
N GLY A 107 26.21 -10.00 -9.87
CA GLY A 107 25.37 -10.62 -10.89
C GLY A 107 24.36 -9.67 -11.54
N ASP A 108 24.19 -8.49 -10.97
CA ASP A 108 23.31 -7.44 -11.49
C ASP A 108 24.16 -6.32 -12.11
N LYS A 109 24.22 -6.24 -13.43
CA LYS A 109 25.00 -5.22 -14.14
C LYS A 109 24.41 -3.83 -14.06
N THR A 110 23.12 -3.70 -13.70
CA THR A 110 22.52 -2.40 -13.38
C THR A 110 22.86 -1.92 -11.97
N LEU A 111 23.26 -2.82 -11.06
CA LEU A 111 23.50 -2.59 -9.63
C LEU A 111 22.23 -2.21 -8.82
N ILE A 112 21.10 -1.94 -9.46
CA ILE A 112 19.92 -1.30 -8.85
C ILE A 112 18.70 -2.21 -8.64
N ARG A 113 18.65 -3.46 -9.18
CA ARG A 113 17.45 -4.31 -9.14
C ARG A 113 16.92 -4.56 -7.73
N ASN A 114 17.79 -4.85 -6.76
CA ASN A 114 17.40 -4.98 -5.36
C ASN A 114 16.84 -3.69 -4.78
N ALA A 115 17.44 -2.53 -5.10
CA ALA A 115 16.98 -1.23 -4.63
C ALA A 115 15.63 -0.86 -5.26
N LEU A 116 15.48 -1.06 -6.55
CA LEU A 116 14.25 -0.80 -7.30
C LEU A 116 13.07 -1.61 -6.75
N THR A 117 13.28 -2.93 -6.53
CA THR A 117 12.21 -3.79 -5.97
C THR A 117 11.87 -3.40 -4.53
N ARG A 118 12.84 -2.98 -3.73
CA ARG A 118 12.57 -2.48 -2.39
C ARG A 118 11.72 -1.22 -2.42
N GLN A 119 12.03 -0.26 -3.31
CA GLN A 119 11.22 0.95 -3.49
C GLN A 119 9.81 0.62 -3.98
N LEU A 120 9.67 -0.37 -4.88
CA LEU A 120 8.36 -0.91 -5.26
C LEU A 120 7.61 -1.46 -4.03
N GLY A 121 8.25 -2.23 -3.16
CA GLY A 121 7.65 -2.75 -1.93
C GLY A 121 7.17 -1.65 -0.97
N GLU A 122 7.94 -0.57 -0.84
CA GLU A 122 7.56 0.63 -0.07
C GLU A 122 6.33 1.32 -0.69
N TRP A 123 6.34 1.50 -2.00
CA TRP A 123 5.24 2.12 -2.75
C TRP A 123 3.94 1.29 -2.67
N LEU A 124 4.05 -0.04 -2.72
CA LEU A 124 2.93 -0.95 -2.55
C LEU A 124 2.39 -0.97 -1.10
N GLY A 125 3.11 -0.42 -0.14
CA GLY A 125 2.72 -0.37 1.26
C GLY A 125 3.03 -1.65 2.04
N LEU A 126 4.09 -2.38 1.69
CA LEU A 126 4.59 -3.45 2.55
C LEU A 126 5.05 -2.86 3.88
N LYS A 127 4.60 -3.44 4.98
CA LYS A 127 4.82 -2.93 6.34
C LYS A 127 6.30 -2.87 6.71
N PHE A 128 7.09 -3.81 6.22
CA PHE A 128 8.52 -3.92 6.49
C PHE A 128 9.29 -4.06 5.19
N ASN A 129 10.30 -3.22 4.99
CA ASN A 129 11.25 -3.32 3.90
C ASN A 129 12.66 -3.11 4.45
N PRO A 130 13.68 -3.85 3.96
CA PRO A 130 15.05 -3.66 4.40
C PRO A 130 15.56 -2.28 4.04
N ALA A 131 15.94 -1.49 5.03
CA ALA A 131 16.61 -0.22 4.76
C ALA A 131 18.02 -0.48 4.19
N ALA A 132 18.40 0.28 3.17
CA ALA A 132 19.69 0.10 2.51
C ALA A 132 20.23 1.41 1.95
N LYS A 133 21.54 1.45 1.75
CA LYS A 133 22.27 2.60 1.20
C LYS A 133 23.39 2.12 0.30
N PHE A 134 23.55 2.76 -0.86
CA PHE A 134 24.71 2.52 -1.72
C PHE A 134 25.96 3.16 -1.13
N VAL A 135 27.08 2.46 -1.24
CA VAL A 135 28.39 2.89 -0.79
C VAL A 135 29.47 2.39 -1.73
N ASP A 136 30.58 3.09 -1.78
CA ASP A 136 31.82 2.54 -2.32
C ASP A 136 32.59 1.81 -1.20
N LEU A 137 33.22 0.69 -1.52
CA LEU A 137 33.96 -0.10 -0.55
C LEU A 137 35.43 -0.24 -0.93
N THR A 138 36.30 0.10 0.04
CA THR A 138 37.73 -0.20 0.02
C THR A 138 38.01 -1.25 1.11
N LEU A 139 38.63 -2.37 0.72
CA LEU A 139 38.98 -3.47 1.62
C LEU A 139 40.47 -3.74 1.60
N ASN A 140 41.16 -3.63 2.75
CA ASN A 140 42.62 -3.75 2.86
C ASN A 140 43.33 -2.88 1.82
N ASP A 141 43.03 -1.59 1.81
CA ASP A 141 43.59 -0.54 0.95
C ASP A 141 43.34 -0.77 -0.56
N LYS A 142 42.41 -1.63 -0.92
CA LYS A 142 42.04 -1.88 -2.33
C LYS A 142 40.57 -1.55 -2.53
N TYR A 143 40.26 -0.67 -3.46
CA TYR A 143 38.90 -0.46 -3.92
C TYR A 143 38.31 -1.75 -4.46
N VAL A 144 37.17 -2.16 -3.95
CA VAL A 144 36.50 -3.42 -4.35
C VAL A 144 35.17 -3.21 -5.06
N GLY A 145 34.69 -1.96 -5.16
CA GLY A 145 33.54 -1.62 -6.01
C GLY A 145 32.40 -0.94 -5.25
N ASN A 146 31.32 -0.71 -5.97
CA ASN A 146 30.04 -0.29 -5.45
C ASN A 146 29.39 -1.43 -4.63
N TYR A 147 28.84 -1.11 -3.47
CA TYR A 147 28.12 -2.04 -2.62
C TYR A 147 26.81 -1.44 -2.13
N HIS A 148 25.88 -2.29 -1.75
CA HIS A 148 24.63 -1.90 -1.12
C HIS A 148 24.65 -2.39 0.33
N ILE A 149 24.86 -1.48 1.29
CA ILE A 149 24.73 -1.81 2.72
C ILE A 149 23.24 -1.90 3.02
N SER A 150 22.83 -3.04 3.54
CA SER A 150 21.44 -3.31 3.86
C SER A 150 21.27 -3.83 5.28
N ASP A 151 20.10 -3.58 5.83
CA ASP A 151 19.63 -4.31 6.99
C ASP A 151 19.74 -5.82 6.77
N GLN A 152 20.05 -6.52 7.84
CA GLN A 152 19.75 -7.96 7.89
C GLN A 152 18.29 -8.11 8.24
N ILE A 153 17.59 -9.08 7.62
CA ILE A 153 16.24 -9.43 8.02
C ILE A 153 16.31 -10.05 9.40
N ASP A 154 15.84 -9.33 10.41
CA ASP A 154 15.74 -9.78 11.80
C ASP A 154 14.63 -9.00 12.52
N VAL A 155 14.19 -9.49 13.68
CA VAL A 155 13.13 -8.86 14.48
C VAL A 155 13.75 -7.77 15.35
N ARG A 156 13.38 -6.52 15.08
CA ARG A 156 13.69 -5.33 15.88
C ARG A 156 13.00 -4.08 15.37
N PRO A 157 12.95 -3.00 16.18
CA PRO A 157 12.52 -1.68 15.70
C PRO A 157 13.30 -1.24 14.45
N HIS A 158 12.61 -0.67 13.45
CA HIS A 158 13.09 -0.27 12.13
C HIS A 158 13.52 -1.41 11.18
N ARG A 159 13.30 -2.67 11.54
CA ARG A 159 13.40 -3.85 10.67
C ARG A 159 12.06 -4.55 10.65
N VAL A 160 12.00 -5.84 10.94
CA VAL A 160 10.71 -6.52 11.16
C VAL A 160 10.27 -6.25 12.60
N ASN A 161 9.41 -5.25 12.77
CA ASN A 161 8.99 -4.76 14.08
C ASN A 161 7.73 -5.51 14.55
N ILE A 162 7.94 -6.75 14.94
CA ILE A 162 6.96 -7.64 15.58
C ILE A 162 7.42 -7.89 17.03
N THR A 163 6.62 -8.60 17.80
CA THR A 163 6.98 -8.96 19.19
C THR A 163 8.35 -9.65 19.24
N GLU A 164 9.32 -9.04 19.94
CA GLU A 164 10.68 -9.59 20.09
C GLU A 164 10.69 -10.62 21.23
N GLN A 165 11.22 -11.81 20.97
CA GLN A 165 11.34 -12.90 21.92
C GLN A 165 12.82 -13.30 22.08
N ASP A 166 13.61 -12.42 22.67
CA ASP A 166 15.06 -12.61 22.88
C ASP A 166 15.36 -13.48 24.12
N GLU A 167 14.36 -13.75 24.96
CA GLU A 167 14.50 -14.58 26.17
C GLU A 167 13.75 -15.90 25.99
N ILE A 168 14.20 -16.96 26.67
CA ILE A 168 13.50 -18.24 26.69
C ILE A 168 12.13 -18.03 27.30
N VAL A 169 11.09 -18.13 26.51
CA VAL A 169 9.71 -17.89 26.90
C VAL A 169 8.98 -19.22 27.06
N THR A 170 8.54 -19.52 28.28
CA THR A 170 7.78 -20.74 28.60
C THR A 170 6.29 -20.44 28.87
N GLU A 171 5.89 -19.20 29.01
CA GLU A 171 4.50 -18.83 29.28
C GLU A 171 3.64 -18.93 28.01
N GLN A 172 2.49 -19.59 28.13
CA GLN A 172 1.60 -19.87 27.00
C GLN A 172 1.10 -18.60 26.29
N SER A 173 1.00 -17.47 26.99
CA SER A 173 0.62 -16.16 26.41
C SER A 173 1.62 -15.65 25.38
N ASN A 174 2.86 -16.10 25.41
CA ASN A 174 3.93 -15.63 24.54
C ASN A 174 4.28 -16.63 23.42
N ILE A 175 3.57 -17.78 23.38
CA ILE A 175 3.81 -18.83 22.38
C ILE A 175 3.15 -18.47 21.03
N THR A 176 2.11 -17.60 21.04
CA THR A 176 1.27 -17.35 19.87
C THR A 176 1.97 -16.55 18.77
N GLY A 177 3.09 -15.89 19.06
CA GLY A 177 3.78 -15.10 18.04
C GLY A 177 4.93 -14.27 18.49
N GLY A 178 5.30 -13.37 17.63
CA GLY A 178 6.50 -12.89 17.14
C GLY A 178 7.36 -13.92 16.41
N TYR A 179 6.86 -14.56 15.35
CA TYR A 179 7.68 -15.47 14.53
C TYR A 179 8.07 -14.81 13.23
N LEU A 180 9.36 -14.87 12.87
CA LEU A 180 9.89 -14.54 11.56
C LEU A 180 10.36 -15.81 10.87
N LEU A 181 9.81 -16.08 9.70
CA LEU A 181 9.96 -17.30 8.94
C LEU A 181 10.53 -17.01 7.55
N GLU A 182 11.20 -18.00 6.97
CA GLU A 182 11.67 -17.97 5.59
C GLU A 182 11.37 -19.30 4.91
N ALA A 183 10.73 -19.27 3.74
CA ALA A 183 10.73 -20.41 2.85
C ALA A 183 12.06 -20.43 2.10
N ASP A 184 12.98 -21.29 2.53
CA ASP A 184 14.35 -21.37 2.04
C ASP A 184 14.65 -22.74 1.44
N GLY A 185 15.22 -22.77 0.24
CA GLY A 185 15.65 -24.01 -0.42
C GLY A 185 17.07 -24.45 -0.11
N PHE A 186 17.85 -23.65 0.63
CA PHE A 186 19.29 -23.89 0.88
C PHE A 186 19.63 -24.00 2.36
N TYR A 187 18.69 -24.47 3.16
CA TYR A 187 18.89 -24.66 4.59
C TYR A 187 19.44 -26.04 4.91
N ASP A 188 20.09 -26.14 6.05
CA ASP A 188 20.65 -27.37 6.56
C ASP A 188 20.25 -27.61 8.04
N PHE A 189 19.04 -28.13 8.22
CA PHE A 189 18.52 -28.44 9.56
C PHE A 189 19.35 -29.48 10.33
N GLN A 190 20.20 -30.23 9.61
CA GLN A 190 21.08 -31.21 10.24
C GLN A 190 22.33 -30.57 10.87
N ASN A 191 22.70 -29.38 10.40
CA ASN A 191 23.85 -28.60 10.89
C ASN A 191 23.47 -27.43 11.83
N GLY A 192 22.28 -27.48 12.45
CA GLY A 192 21.90 -26.56 13.52
C GLY A 192 20.98 -25.41 13.10
N GLU A 193 20.52 -25.35 11.87
CA GLU A 193 19.46 -24.41 11.48
C GLU A 193 18.10 -24.89 11.98
N THR A 194 17.37 -24.00 12.64
CA THR A 194 16.05 -24.32 13.19
C THR A 194 14.94 -24.15 12.15
N GLY A 195 14.20 -25.23 11.91
CA GLY A 195 13.11 -25.18 10.96
C GLY A 195 12.44 -26.54 10.75
N PHE A 196 11.52 -26.60 9.81
CA PHE A 196 10.73 -27.80 9.51
C PHE A 196 10.30 -27.81 8.04
N TYR A 197 9.86 -28.99 7.59
CA TYR A 197 9.12 -29.14 6.33
C TYR A 197 7.63 -29.19 6.59
N THR A 198 6.84 -28.54 5.77
CA THR A 198 5.38 -28.71 5.83
C THR A 198 4.97 -30.11 5.40
N SER A 199 3.82 -30.57 5.92
CA SER A 199 3.44 -31.99 5.85
C SER A 199 2.95 -32.47 4.49
N GLN A 200 2.39 -31.58 3.65
CA GLN A 200 1.78 -31.98 2.36
C GLN A 200 2.68 -31.67 1.16
N LYS A 201 3.32 -30.51 1.14
CA LYS A 201 4.12 -30.07 -0.01
C LYS A 201 5.61 -30.01 0.31
N SER A 202 5.98 -30.35 1.55
CA SER A 202 7.37 -30.33 1.99
C SER A 202 8.02 -28.97 1.73
N VAL A 203 7.26 -27.88 1.95
CA VAL A 203 7.81 -26.53 1.88
C VAL A 203 8.76 -26.37 3.05
N PRO A 204 10.04 -26.05 2.77
CA PRO A 204 11.02 -25.86 3.83
C PRO A 204 10.82 -24.51 4.50
N ILE A 205 10.57 -24.50 5.79
CA ILE A 205 10.37 -23.31 6.61
C ILE A 205 11.47 -23.20 7.63
N ARG A 206 12.31 -22.18 7.49
CA ARG A 206 13.32 -21.80 8.47
C ARG A 206 12.73 -20.81 9.46
N ILE A 207 13.04 -20.97 10.74
CA ILE A 207 12.66 -20.04 11.80
C ILE A 207 13.86 -19.12 12.05
N HIS A 208 13.69 -17.81 11.78
CA HIS A 208 14.69 -16.80 12.06
C HIS A 208 14.47 -16.10 13.40
N HIS A 209 13.22 -16.09 13.88
CA HIS A 209 12.86 -15.59 15.18
C HIS A 209 11.70 -16.40 15.77
N PRO A 210 11.76 -16.84 17.04
CA PRO A 210 12.88 -16.66 17.97
C PRO A 210 14.19 -17.28 17.47
N ASP A 211 15.34 -16.71 17.90
CA ASP A 211 16.68 -17.23 17.54
C ASP A 211 16.84 -18.69 18.05
N GLU A 212 17.69 -19.47 17.40
CA GLU A 212 17.91 -20.89 17.70
C GLU A 212 18.32 -21.16 19.16
N ASP A 213 19.00 -20.19 19.79
CA ASP A 213 19.42 -20.26 21.21
C ASP A 213 18.27 -19.92 22.18
N CYS A 214 17.17 -19.34 21.71
CA CYS A 214 16.04 -18.86 22.52
C CYS A 214 14.76 -19.68 22.34
N ILE A 215 14.56 -20.29 21.17
CA ILE A 215 13.33 -21.01 20.86
C ILE A 215 13.16 -22.25 21.72
N VAL A 216 11.98 -22.40 22.34
CA VAL A 216 11.63 -23.60 23.12
C VAL A 216 10.75 -24.54 22.29
N ASN A 217 10.64 -25.80 22.73
CA ASN A 217 9.91 -26.84 22.01
C ASN A 217 8.42 -26.52 21.83
N GLU A 218 7.81 -25.80 22.76
CA GLU A 218 6.42 -25.34 22.70
C GLU A 218 6.21 -24.33 21.57
N GLN A 219 7.12 -23.38 21.42
CA GLN A 219 7.11 -22.39 20.32
C GLN A 219 7.31 -23.06 18.96
N TYR A 220 8.31 -23.95 18.87
CA TYR A 220 8.54 -24.76 17.66
C TYR A 220 7.31 -25.57 17.28
N THR A 221 6.70 -26.23 18.26
CA THR A 221 5.49 -27.04 18.05
C THR A 221 4.30 -26.17 17.63
N TYR A 222 4.13 -25.00 18.21
CA TYR A 222 3.05 -24.07 17.85
C TYR A 222 3.20 -23.61 16.40
N ILE A 223 4.34 -23.04 16.02
CA ILE A 223 4.51 -22.46 14.70
C ILE A 223 4.51 -23.52 13.59
N SER A 224 5.10 -24.70 13.85
CA SER A 224 5.03 -25.80 12.89
C SER A 224 3.61 -26.35 12.70
N LYS A 225 2.82 -26.45 13.78
CA LYS A 225 1.38 -26.79 13.68
C LYS A 225 0.59 -25.72 12.95
N PHE A 226 0.87 -24.45 13.17
CA PHE A 226 0.17 -23.34 12.50
C PHE A 226 0.42 -23.40 11.00
N ALA A 227 1.68 -23.54 10.57
CA ALA A 227 2.03 -23.67 9.16
C ALA A 227 1.41 -24.91 8.50
N ASN A 228 1.41 -26.03 9.21
CA ASN A 228 0.77 -27.25 8.73
C ASN A 228 -0.76 -27.13 8.65
N ASN A 229 -1.41 -26.45 9.60
CA ASN A 229 -2.84 -26.17 9.55
C ASN A 229 -3.20 -25.28 8.34
N PHE A 230 -2.40 -24.24 8.10
CA PHE A 230 -2.55 -23.39 6.91
C PHE A 230 -2.45 -24.24 5.62
N GLU A 231 -1.42 -25.06 5.48
CA GLU A 231 -1.23 -25.90 4.29
C GLU A 231 -2.33 -26.95 4.15
N GLN A 232 -2.78 -27.58 5.25
CA GLN A 232 -3.89 -28.52 5.24
C GLN A 232 -5.19 -27.88 4.77
N ARG A 233 -5.51 -26.68 5.24
CA ARG A 233 -6.68 -25.92 4.79
C ARG A 233 -6.56 -25.52 3.32
N LEU A 234 -5.39 -25.09 2.86
CA LEU A 234 -5.12 -24.74 1.48
C LEU A 234 -5.32 -25.93 0.51
N TYR A 235 -5.01 -27.14 0.95
CA TYR A 235 -5.14 -28.36 0.14
C TYR A 235 -6.37 -29.21 0.47
N SER A 236 -7.26 -28.72 1.35
CA SER A 236 -8.53 -29.37 1.64
C SER A 236 -9.52 -29.28 0.46
N THR A 237 -10.61 -30.04 0.54
CA THR A 237 -11.74 -29.90 -0.39
C THR A 237 -12.46 -28.57 -0.23
N ASP A 238 -12.43 -28.01 0.98
CA ASP A 238 -13.11 -26.77 1.35
C ASP A 238 -12.19 -25.54 1.27
N PHE A 239 -11.07 -25.61 0.54
CA PHE A 239 -10.07 -24.53 0.53
C PHE A 239 -10.62 -23.18 0.02
N LYS A 240 -11.69 -23.19 -0.77
CA LYS A 240 -12.38 -21.98 -1.27
C LYS A 240 -13.41 -21.40 -0.28
N ASP A 241 -13.70 -22.10 0.79
CA ASP A 241 -14.62 -21.64 1.82
C ASP A 241 -13.96 -20.50 2.61
N ALA A 242 -14.73 -19.43 2.88
CA ALA A 242 -14.20 -18.23 3.51
C ALA A 242 -13.74 -18.44 4.97
N GLU A 243 -14.35 -19.41 5.67
CA GLU A 243 -14.07 -19.68 7.08
C GLU A 243 -13.23 -20.95 7.29
N LYS A 244 -13.55 -22.03 6.54
CA LYS A 244 -12.90 -23.36 6.68
C LYS A 244 -11.62 -23.46 5.87
N GLY A 245 -11.50 -22.69 4.79
CA GLY A 245 -10.33 -22.63 3.92
C GLY A 245 -9.16 -21.91 4.57
N TYR A 246 -8.18 -21.53 3.75
CA TYR A 246 -6.94 -20.90 4.17
C TYR A 246 -7.07 -19.39 4.44
N ARG A 247 -8.12 -18.74 3.92
CA ARG A 247 -8.30 -17.27 3.94
C ARG A 247 -8.20 -16.65 5.32
N PRO A 248 -8.78 -17.23 6.41
CA PRO A 248 -8.66 -16.67 7.75
C PRO A 248 -7.22 -16.70 8.32
N LEU A 249 -6.32 -17.47 7.72
CA LEU A 249 -4.94 -17.65 8.18
C LEU A 249 -3.93 -16.81 7.42
N VAL A 250 -4.38 -15.87 6.56
CA VAL A 250 -3.50 -14.99 5.81
C VAL A 250 -3.94 -13.53 5.93
N ASP A 251 -2.99 -12.63 6.03
CA ASP A 251 -3.22 -11.21 5.81
C ASP A 251 -3.26 -10.94 4.30
N SER A 252 -4.45 -10.66 3.79
CA SER A 252 -4.69 -10.53 2.34
C SER A 252 -3.95 -9.36 1.70
N VAL A 253 -3.75 -8.27 2.45
CA VAL A 253 -3.08 -7.07 1.94
C VAL A 253 -1.59 -7.33 1.76
N SER A 254 -0.92 -7.87 2.78
CA SER A 254 0.51 -8.19 2.68
C SER A 254 0.78 -9.30 1.66
N LEU A 255 -0.10 -10.31 1.58
CA LEU A 255 -0.01 -11.37 0.57
C LEU A 255 -0.11 -10.80 -0.85
N ALA A 256 -1.09 -9.94 -1.11
CA ALA A 256 -1.26 -9.30 -2.42
C ALA A 256 -0.06 -8.41 -2.78
N ASN A 257 0.37 -7.56 -1.86
CA ASN A 257 1.49 -6.65 -2.11
C ASN A 257 2.81 -7.39 -2.35
N TRP A 258 3.12 -8.42 -1.54
CA TRP A 258 4.31 -9.26 -1.75
C TRP A 258 4.26 -10.02 -3.08
N TYR A 259 3.11 -10.66 -3.37
CA TYR A 259 2.98 -11.43 -4.60
C TYR A 259 3.06 -10.55 -5.84
N LEU A 260 2.37 -9.41 -5.85
CA LEU A 260 2.44 -8.46 -6.97
C LEU A 260 3.83 -7.83 -7.12
N ALA A 261 4.55 -7.56 -6.02
CA ALA A 261 5.96 -7.14 -6.13
C ALA A 261 6.82 -8.23 -6.81
N THR A 262 6.57 -9.51 -6.50
CA THR A 262 7.28 -10.64 -7.11
C THR A 262 6.92 -10.79 -8.59
N GLU A 263 5.65 -10.62 -8.96
CA GLU A 263 5.21 -10.66 -10.36
C GLU A 263 5.74 -9.44 -11.15
N ILE A 264 5.54 -8.21 -10.66
CA ILE A 264 5.98 -6.99 -11.36
C ILE A 264 7.51 -6.99 -11.57
N SER A 265 8.27 -7.47 -10.59
CA SER A 265 9.72 -7.59 -10.75
C SER A 265 10.15 -8.80 -11.60
N GLY A 266 9.25 -9.74 -11.87
CA GLY A 266 9.56 -10.96 -12.62
C GLY A 266 10.67 -11.80 -11.99
N ASN A 267 10.65 -11.93 -10.65
CA ASN A 267 11.68 -12.69 -9.95
C ASN A 267 11.44 -14.20 -10.06
N ILE A 268 12.17 -14.87 -10.92
CA ILE A 268 12.02 -16.32 -11.12
C ILE A 268 12.44 -17.16 -9.90
N ASP A 269 13.24 -16.62 -8.99
CA ASP A 269 13.56 -17.24 -7.70
C ASP A 269 12.69 -16.68 -6.55
N GLY A 270 11.64 -15.95 -6.85
CA GLY A 270 10.77 -15.25 -5.90
C GLY A 270 10.03 -16.15 -4.90
N PHE A 271 10.09 -17.49 -5.07
CA PHE A 271 9.54 -18.46 -4.12
C PHE A 271 10.63 -19.21 -3.34
N PHE A 272 11.89 -18.75 -3.45
CA PHE A 272 12.97 -19.00 -2.53
C PHE A 272 13.25 -17.76 -1.68
N SER A 273 13.89 -17.92 -0.55
CA SER A 273 14.24 -16.81 0.35
C SER A 273 13.06 -15.86 0.62
N THR A 274 11.85 -16.43 0.66
CA THR A 274 10.62 -15.69 0.90
C THR A 274 10.35 -15.57 2.37
N TYR A 275 10.38 -14.33 2.86
CA TYR A 275 10.08 -14.04 4.27
C TYR A 275 8.58 -13.81 4.48
N PHE A 276 8.12 -14.29 5.63
CA PHE A 276 6.79 -14.03 6.17
C PHE A 276 6.84 -14.11 7.68
N TYR A 277 5.88 -13.51 8.35
CA TYR A 277 5.89 -13.43 9.80
C TYR A 277 4.49 -13.65 10.37
N LYS A 278 4.45 -14.04 11.65
CA LYS A 278 3.24 -14.15 12.43
C LYS A 278 3.40 -13.32 13.69
N GLU A 279 2.54 -12.31 13.86
CA GLU A 279 2.53 -11.48 15.06
C GLU A 279 1.90 -12.25 16.24
N GLN A 280 2.21 -11.81 17.44
CA GLN A 280 1.60 -12.36 18.66
C GLN A 280 0.09 -12.08 18.64
N ASP A 281 -0.70 -13.09 19.02
CA ASP A 281 -2.17 -13.03 19.10
C ASP A 281 -2.90 -12.68 17.77
N ASP A 282 -2.19 -12.70 16.64
CA ASP A 282 -2.78 -12.61 15.31
C ASP A 282 -2.70 -13.98 14.59
N ASP A 283 -3.82 -14.60 14.31
CA ASP A 283 -3.88 -15.91 13.67
C ASP A 283 -3.70 -15.87 12.14
N ARG A 284 -2.88 -14.92 11.65
CA ARG A 284 -2.58 -14.77 10.23
C ARG A 284 -1.09 -14.78 9.94
N PHE A 285 -0.71 -15.35 8.81
CA PHE A 285 0.58 -15.07 8.17
C PHE A 285 0.53 -13.74 7.44
N CYS A 286 1.52 -12.90 7.71
CA CYS A 286 1.81 -11.66 6.97
C CYS A 286 3.05 -11.88 6.10
N TRP A 287 3.03 -11.40 4.84
CA TRP A 287 4.05 -11.66 3.83
C TRP A 287 5.01 -10.48 3.70
N GLY A 288 6.30 -10.80 3.49
CA GLY A 288 7.41 -9.85 3.46
C GLY A 288 8.31 -9.98 4.70
N PRO A 289 9.41 -9.21 4.73
CA PRO A 289 9.87 -8.23 3.72
C PRO A 289 10.40 -8.86 2.43
N LEU A 290 10.56 -8.02 1.39
CA LEU A 290 11.17 -8.43 0.12
C LEU A 290 12.68 -8.64 0.29
N TRP A 291 13.20 -9.72 -0.32
CA TRP A 291 14.61 -10.06 -0.25
C TRP A 291 15.07 -10.84 -1.49
N ASP A 292 16.31 -10.56 -1.96
CA ASP A 292 17.02 -11.33 -3.01
C ASP A 292 16.42 -11.18 -4.42
N TYR A 293 16.40 -9.94 -4.94
CA TYR A 293 15.84 -9.58 -6.25
C TYR A 293 16.92 -9.21 -7.29
N ASP A 294 18.18 -9.58 -7.11
CA ASP A 294 19.27 -9.25 -8.04
C ASP A 294 19.17 -9.96 -9.40
N ILE A 295 18.41 -11.05 -9.48
CA ILE A 295 18.13 -11.78 -10.72
C ILE A 295 16.76 -11.47 -11.33
N ALA A 296 15.99 -10.57 -10.71
CA ALA A 296 14.69 -10.11 -11.19
C ALA A 296 14.80 -9.35 -12.53
N TYR A 297 13.66 -8.97 -13.10
CA TYR A 297 13.58 -8.21 -14.36
C TYR A 297 14.34 -8.89 -15.50
N ALA A 298 14.10 -10.19 -15.68
CA ALA A 298 14.75 -11.05 -16.68
C ALA A 298 16.30 -11.03 -16.67
N ASN A 299 16.93 -10.74 -15.53
CA ASN A 299 18.39 -10.83 -15.38
C ASN A 299 18.92 -12.27 -15.20
N ASP A 300 18.17 -13.27 -15.65
CA ASP A 300 18.55 -14.69 -15.54
C ASP A 300 18.17 -15.44 -16.83
N ASN A 301 19.06 -16.28 -17.31
CA ASN A 301 18.88 -16.98 -18.58
C ASN A 301 18.15 -18.33 -18.47
N ARG A 302 17.81 -18.82 -17.27
CA ARG A 302 17.17 -20.13 -17.06
C ARG A 302 15.79 -20.23 -17.69
N LYS A 303 15.07 -19.11 -17.83
CA LYS A 303 13.73 -19.04 -18.43
C LYS A 303 13.66 -18.16 -19.68
N GLY A 304 14.78 -17.61 -20.11
CA GLY A 304 14.85 -16.70 -21.24
C GLY A 304 14.20 -15.35 -20.93
N ASP A 305 13.49 -14.80 -21.90
CA ASP A 305 12.70 -13.60 -21.70
C ASP A 305 11.41 -13.92 -20.94
N THR A 306 11.27 -13.33 -19.78
CA THR A 306 10.12 -13.52 -18.89
C THR A 306 9.14 -12.35 -18.91
N SER A 307 9.32 -11.35 -19.78
CA SER A 307 8.47 -10.15 -19.87
C SER A 307 6.98 -10.48 -20.14
N ARG A 308 6.70 -11.66 -20.69
CA ARG A 308 5.33 -12.16 -20.93
C ARG A 308 5.07 -13.52 -20.26
N GLN A 309 5.59 -13.71 -19.04
CA GLN A 309 5.40 -14.94 -18.27
C GLN A 309 5.07 -14.61 -16.82
N LEU A 310 4.16 -15.37 -16.20
CA LEU A 310 3.85 -15.23 -14.77
C LEU A 310 4.86 -16.03 -13.94
N MET A 311 5.29 -15.45 -12.83
CA MET A 311 6.23 -16.11 -11.91
C MET A 311 5.62 -17.36 -11.28
N ARG A 312 4.29 -17.38 -11.06
CA ARG A 312 3.60 -18.61 -10.63
C ARG A 312 3.82 -19.79 -11.59
N ASP A 313 4.02 -19.55 -12.89
CA ASP A 313 4.16 -20.60 -13.91
C ASP A 313 5.61 -21.02 -14.11
N VAL A 314 6.55 -20.07 -14.08
CA VAL A 314 7.97 -20.29 -14.40
C VAL A 314 8.92 -20.23 -13.22
N GLY A 315 8.51 -19.63 -12.09
CA GLY A 315 9.34 -19.43 -10.91
C GLY A 315 9.78 -20.73 -10.24
N TYR A 316 10.85 -20.63 -9.49
CA TYR A 316 11.43 -21.71 -8.70
C TYR A 316 11.14 -21.52 -7.21
N GLY A 317 11.09 -22.63 -6.49
CA GLY A 317 10.91 -22.68 -5.04
C GLY A 317 9.68 -23.50 -4.63
N ALA A 318 9.77 -24.18 -3.50
CA ALA A 318 8.69 -25.05 -3.03
C ALA A 318 7.42 -24.28 -2.67
N LEU A 319 7.58 -23.02 -2.18
CA LEU A 319 6.49 -22.11 -1.83
C LEU A 319 5.56 -21.84 -3.04
N ARG A 320 6.08 -21.90 -4.27
CA ARG A 320 5.28 -21.75 -5.49
C ARG A 320 4.05 -22.66 -5.49
N SER A 321 4.15 -23.85 -4.90
CA SER A 321 3.02 -24.78 -4.84
C SER A 321 1.80 -24.21 -4.11
N TRP A 322 2.01 -23.37 -3.08
CA TRP A 322 0.93 -22.69 -2.38
C TRP A 322 0.25 -21.64 -3.27
N ILE A 323 1.06 -20.85 -3.96
CA ILE A 323 0.56 -19.81 -4.85
C ILE A 323 -0.24 -20.41 -6.02
N VAL A 324 0.31 -21.45 -6.66
CA VAL A 324 -0.42 -22.18 -7.74
C VAL A 324 -1.78 -22.68 -7.25
N ARG A 325 -1.84 -23.20 -6.02
CA ARG A 325 -3.10 -23.67 -5.44
C ARG A 325 -4.07 -22.52 -5.13
N MET A 326 -3.57 -21.39 -4.61
CA MET A 326 -4.39 -20.20 -4.36
C MET A 326 -5.01 -19.64 -5.65
N TRP A 327 -4.30 -19.73 -6.77
CA TRP A 327 -4.83 -19.30 -8.07
C TRP A 327 -6.04 -20.11 -8.57
N GLU A 328 -6.30 -21.28 -8.00
CA GLU A 328 -7.53 -22.03 -8.26
C GLU A 328 -8.75 -21.46 -7.50
N ASP A 329 -8.53 -20.53 -6.58
CA ASP A 329 -9.56 -19.86 -5.80
C ASP A 329 -9.97 -18.53 -6.46
N PRO A 330 -11.24 -18.36 -6.89
CA PRO A 330 -11.74 -17.11 -7.48
C PRO A 330 -11.53 -15.88 -6.59
N TRP A 331 -11.63 -16.05 -5.27
CA TRP A 331 -11.34 -14.97 -4.33
C TRP A 331 -9.89 -14.47 -4.46
N PHE A 332 -8.93 -15.38 -4.57
CA PHE A 332 -7.53 -15.00 -4.69
C PHE A 332 -7.25 -14.30 -6.03
N THR A 333 -7.80 -14.83 -7.12
CA THR A 333 -7.62 -14.22 -8.45
C THR A 333 -8.23 -12.83 -8.52
N GLU A 334 -9.41 -12.64 -7.93
CA GLU A 334 -10.07 -11.34 -7.82
C GLU A 334 -9.28 -10.37 -6.93
N LEU A 335 -8.80 -10.82 -5.77
CA LEU A 335 -7.95 -10.03 -4.87
C LEU A 335 -6.72 -9.49 -5.60
N MET A 336 -6.00 -10.37 -6.33
CA MET A 336 -4.82 -9.98 -7.10
C MET A 336 -5.18 -9.00 -8.22
N ALA A 337 -6.25 -9.27 -8.96
CA ALA A 337 -6.66 -8.43 -10.07
C ALA A 337 -7.12 -7.04 -9.63
N ARG A 338 -7.93 -6.94 -8.57
CA ARG A 338 -8.35 -5.65 -8.01
C ARG A 338 -7.14 -4.85 -7.52
N ARG A 339 -6.25 -5.50 -6.76
CA ARG A 339 -5.04 -4.83 -6.26
C ARG A 339 -4.12 -4.41 -7.39
N TYR A 340 -3.91 -5.24 -8.41
CA TYR A 340 -3.13 -4.87 -9.58
C TYR A 340 -3.74 -3.69 -10.33
N ASN A 341 -5.06 -3.66 -10.52
CA ASN A 341 -5.74 -2.54 -11.17
C ASN A 341 -5.58 -1.22 -10.39
N GLU A 342 -5.65 -1.26 -9.05
CA GLU A 342 -5.35 -0.10 -8.21
C GLU A 342 -3.92 0.40 -8.43
N ILE A 343 -2.95 -0.51 -8.43
CA ILE A 343 -1.52 -0.25 -8.64
C ILE A 343 -1.30 0.35 -10.03
N PHE A 344 -1.87 -0.25 -11.06
CA PHE A 344 -1.76 0.20 -12.44
C PHE A 344 -2.34 1.61 -12.61
N ASN A 345 -3.55 1.84 -12.12
CA ASN A 345 -4.21 3.16 -12.19
C ASN A 345 -3.52 4.23 -11.32
N SER A 346 -2.69 3.82 -10.37
CA SER A 346 -1.87 4.73 -9.55
C SER A 346 -0.53 5.06 -10.18
N GLY A 347 -0.26 4.58 -11.41
CA GLY A 347 0.94 4.94 -12.18
C GLY A 347 2.18 4.15 -11.75
N VAL A 348 2.07 2.84 -11.57
CA VAL A 348 3.22 2.00 -11.17
C VAL A 348 4.34 2.02 -12.19
N GLU A 349 4.03 2.09 -13.49
CA GLU A 349 5.04 2.14 -14.53
C GLU A 349 5.85 3.44 -14.45
N GLU A 350 5.16 4.57 -14.43
CA GLU A 350 5.78 5.89 -14.30
C GLU A 350 6.64 5.96 -13.03
N TYR A 351 6.10 5.48 -11.90
CA TYR A 351 6.86 5.41 -10.66
C TYR A 351 8.15 4.59 -10.81
N MET A 352 8.07 3.39 -11.40
CA MET A 352 9.24 2.54 -11.59
C MET A 352 10.28 3.18 -12.51
N GLN A 353 9.84 3.85 -13.60
CA GLN A 353 10.73 4.56 -14.50
C GLN A 353 11.44 5.74 -13.81
N GLU A 354 10.72 6.52 -13.00
CA GLU A 354 11.30 7.60 -12.18
C GLU A 354 12.32 7.07 -11.16
N GLN A 355 12.04 5.91 -10.54
CA GLN A 355 13.00 5.30 -9.61
C GLN A 355 14.25 4.79 -10.33
N ILE A 356 14.13 4.26 -11.55
CA ILE A 356 15.29 3.87 -12.37
C ILE A 356 16.14 5.11 -12.69
N ASP A 357 15.54 6.25 -13.09
CA ASP A 357 16.25 7.50 -13.31
C ASP A 357 17.01 7.94 -12.06
N SER A 358 16.30 8.03 -10.94
CA SER A 358 16.89 8.48 -9.66
C SER A 358 18.05 7.60 -9.20
N LEU A 359 17.92 6.27 -9.32
CA LEU A 359 18.97 5.33 -8.95
C LEU A 359 20.15 5.36 -9.91
N THR A 360 19.92 5.56 -11.19
CA THR A 360 20.96 5.66 -12.23
C THR A 360 21.78 6.93 -12.02
N ASP A 361 21.13 8.07 -11.81
CA ASP A 361 21.78 9.35 -11.52
C ASP A 361 22.61 9.26 -10.23
N LEU A 362 22.05 8.64 -9.17
CA LEU A 362 22.76 8.41 -7.92
C LEU A 362 24.05 7.60 -8.13
N LEU A 363 24.06 6.64 -9.04
CA LEU A 363 25.18 5.73 -9.25
C LEU A 363 26.13 6.16 -10.37
N GLU A 364 25.91 7.30 -11.04
CA GLU A 364 26.67 7.71 -12.22
C GLU A 364 28.19 7.60 -12.03
N GLU A 365 28.76 8.21 -10.99
CA GLU A 365 30.19 8.15 -10.69
C GLU A 365 30.62 6.75 -10.19
N SER A 366 29.85 6.17 -9.29
CA SER A 366 30.21 4.92 -8.62
C SER A 366 30.15 3.72 -9.56
N GLN A 367 29.16 3.67 -10.49
CA GLN A 367 29.09 2.61 -11.49
C GLN A 367 30.30 2.69 -12.44
N ALA A 368 30.71 3.88 -12.88
CA ALA A 368 31.86 4.07 -13.73
C ALA A 368 33.13 3.52 -13.07
N LEU A 369 33.40 3.92 -11.81
CA LEU A 369 34.53 3.42 -11.03
C LEU A 369 34.42 1.90 -10.76
N ASN A 370 33.23 1.37 -10.51
CA ASN A 370 32.99 -0.05 -10.32
C ASN A 370 33.39 -0.86 -11.59
N TYR A 371 33.04 -0.36 -12.78
CA TYR A 371 33.30 -1.05 -14.05
C TYR A 371 34.67 -0.81 -14.64
N GLU A 372 35.46 0.13 -14.14
CA GLU A 372 36.90 0.15 -14.32
C GLU A 372 37.59 -1.09 -13.72
N ARG A 373 37.05 -1.59 -12.59
CA ARG A 373 37.58 -2.77 -11.90
C ARG A 373 36.99 -4.08 -12.40
N TRP A 374 35.68 -4.11 -12.65
CA TRP A 374 34.94 -5.32 -13.01
C TRP A 374 34.42 -5.23 -14.43
N ALA A 375 34.83 -6.13 -15.30
CA ALA A 375 34.40 -6.10 -16.70
C ALA A 375 32.86 -6.21 -16.80
N ILE A 376 32.22 -5.19 -17.42
CA ILE A 376 30.78 -5.13 -17.57
C ILE A 376 30.24 -6.11 -18.61
N ASP A 377 31.02 -6.37 -19.64
CA ASP A 377 30.71 -7.20 -20.82
C ASP A 377 30.95 -8.71 -20.63
N GLN A 378 31.36 -9.10 -19.40
CA GLN A 378 31.63 -10.49 -19.08
C GLN A 378 30.52 -11.09 -18.24
N ARG A 379 30.13 -12.34 -18.55
CA ARG A 379 29.18 -13.11 -17.79
C ARG A 379 29.69 -13.35 -16.38
N THR A 380 28.90 -12.98 -15.39
CA THR A 380 29.26 -13.11 -13.98
C THR A 380 28.50 -14.27 -13.33
N LEU A 381 27.21 -14.38 -13.62
CA LEU A 381 26.33 -15.42 -13.06
C LEU A 381 25.52 -16.07 -14.19
N ARG A 382 24.36 -15.56 -14.48
CA ARG A 382 23.39 -16.12 -15.44
C ARG A 382 22.70 -15.03 -16.24
N GLU A 383 23.33 -13.90 -16.40
CA GLU A 383 22.78 -12.78 -17.15
C GLU A 383 22.21 -13.25 -18.50
N ARG A 384 20.99 -12.88 -18.82
CA ARG A 384 20.30 -13.28 -20.06
C ARG A 384 21.03 -12.74 -21.29
N ILE A 385 21.38 -11.46 -21.25
CA ILE A 385 22.08 -10.74 -22.31
C ILE A 385 23.37 -10.14 -21.72
N LEU A 386 24.35 -9.93 -22.55
CA LEU A 386 25.57 -9.18 -22.21
C LEU A 386 25.67 -7.96 -23.10
N TYR A 387 25.74 -6.81 -22.50
CA TYR A 387 25.94 -5.52 -23.13
C TYR A 387 27.34 -4.98 -22.84
N SER A 388 27.78 -4.01 -23.66
CA SER A 388 29.08 -3.38 -23.51
C SER A 388 29.07 -2.12 -22.65
N THR A 389 27.89 -1.55 -22.41
CA THR A 389 27.73 -0.29 -21.65
C THR A 389 26.72 -0.45 -20.51
N TYR A 390 26.85 0.40 -19.50
CA TYR A 390 25.90 0.47 -18.40
C TYR A 390 24.51 0.90 -18.88
N ASP A 391 24.47 1.88 -19.79
CA ASP A 391 23.22 2.43 -20.34
C ASP A 391 22.40 1.39 -21.10
N ASP A 392 23.04 0.45 -21.79
CA ASP A 392 22.33 -0.65 -22.46
C ASP A 392 21.64 -1.58 -21.45
N TYR A 393 22.28 -1.85 -20.29
CA TYR A 393 21.65 -2.62 -19.22
C TYR A 393 20.48 -1.89 -18.56
N ILE A 394 20.59 -0.57 -18.39
CA ILE A 394 19.49 0.26 -17.89
C ILE A 394 18.33 0.31 -18.89
N SER A 395 18.65 0.41 -20.19
CA SER A 395 17.62 0.41 -21.24
C SER A 395 16.87 -0.93 -21.30
N ASP A 396 17.56 -2.08 -21.19
CA ASP A 396 16.93 -3.41 -21.11
C ASP A 396 16.04 -3.55 -19.86
N LEU A 397 16.47 -3.01 -18.71
CA LEU A 397 15.66 -2.99 -17.49
C LEU A 397 14.37 -2.17 -17.67
N ARG A 398 14.46 -0.98 -18.29
CA ARG A 398 13.30 -0.12 -18.57
C ARG A 398 12.31 -0.79 -19.49
N GLU A 399 12.82 -1.35 -20.58
CA GLU A 399 11.99 -2.06 -21.56
C GLU A 399 11.26 -3.24 -20.92
N TYR A 400 11.95 -4.00 -20.05
CA TYR A 400 11.33 -5.09 -19.31
C TYR A 400 10.18 -4.57 -18.43
N VAL A 401 10.38 -3.49 -17.67
CA VAL A 401 9.36 -2.93 -16.78
C VAL A 401 8.09 -2.56 -17.56
N THR A 402 8.23 -1.82 -18.67
CA THR A 402 7.08 -1.46 -19.52
C THR A 402 6.37 -2.70 -20.07
N GLN A 403 7.11 -3.59 -20.74
CA GLN A 403 6.51 -4.77 -21.38
C GLN A 403 5.82 -5.71 -20.37
N HIS A 404 6.40 -5.85 -19.18
CA HIS A 404 5.86 -6.77 -18.18
C HIS A 404 4.64 -6.20 -17.46
N ILE A 405 4.61 -4.90 -17.19
CA ILE A 405 3.43 -4.22 -16.62
C ILE A 405 2.27 -4.28 -17.60
N ASP A 406 2.50 -4.04 -18.89
CA ASP A 406 1.48 -4.19 -19.93
C ASP A 406 0.93 -5.62 -19.98
N TYR A 407 1.84 -6.61 -19.95
CA TYR A 407 1.44 -8.01 -19.94
C TYR A 407 0.60 -8.38 -18.70
N LEU A 408 0.97 -7.91 -17.52
CA LEU A 408 0.20 -8.16 -16.30
C LEU A 408 -1.19 -7.52 -16.36
N SER A 409 -1.34 -6.39 -17.03
CA SER A 409 -2.65 -5.76 -17.29
C SER A 409 -3.55 -6.64 -18.14
N GLU A 410 -3.00 -7.26 -19.20
CA GLU A 410 -3.72 -8.25 -20.01
C GLU A 410 -4.13 -9.48 -19.18
N VAL A 411 -3.26 -9.95 -18.29
CA VAL A 411 -3.49 -11.15 -17.47
C VAL A 411 -4.55 -10.92 -16.40
N PHE A 412 -4.50 -9.78 -15.70
CA PHE A 412 -5.40 -9.53 -14.58
C PHE A 412 -6.78 -8.99 -14.99
N SER A 413 -6.87 -8.31 -16.13
CA SER A 413 -8.13 -7.72 -16.62
C SER A 413 -9.33 -8.69 -16.61
N PRO A 414 -9.21 -9.96 -17.04
CA PRO A 414 -10.34 -10.90 -17.05
C PRO A 414 -10.88 -11.30 -15.67
N TYR A 415 -10.10 -11.06 -14.60
CA TYR A 415 -10.47 -11.41 -13.22
C TYR A 415 -11.01 -10.23 -12.43
N ILE A 416 -11.04 -9.03 -13.02
CA ILE A 416 -11.70 -7.88 -12.42
C ILE A 416 -13.20 -8.10 -12.66
N PRO A 417 -14.02 -8.27 -11.60
CA PRO A 417 -15.46 -8.36 -11.80
C PRO A 417 -15.94 -7.10 -12.55
N GLU A 418 -16.82 -7.30 -13.51
CA GLU A 418 -17.57 -6.16 -14.03
C GLU A 418 -18.28 -5.54 -12.83
N GLU A 419 -17.91 -4.31 -12.51
CA GLU A 419 -18.69 -3.57 -11.53
C GLU A 419 -20.13 -3.55 -12.04
N PRO A 420 -21.10 -3.92 -11.21
CA PRO A 420 -22.48 -3.80 -11.61
C PRO A 420 -22.67 -2.37 -12.11
N GLN A 421 -23.14 -2.23 -13.37
CA GLN A 421 -23.35 -0.91 -13.95
C GLN A 421 -24.11 -0.08 -12.92
N PRO A 422 -23.63 1.12 -12.55
CA PRO A 422 -24.32 1.92 -11.55
C PRO A 422 -25.78 2.01 -11.96
N LYS A 423 -26.65 1.70 -11.05
CA LYS A 423 -28.10 1.85 -11.29
C LYS A 423 -28.32 3.32 -11.69
N ILE A 424 -29.02 3.55 -12.79
CA ILE A 424 -29.46 4.88 -13.13
C ILE A 424 -30.63 5.23 -12.19
N PRO A 425 -30.51 6.22 -11.29
CA PRO A 425 -31.62 6.60 -10.44
C PRO A 425 -32.85 6.99 -11.27
N ASP A 426 -34.03 6.61 -10.84
CA ASP A 426 -35.28 7.04 -11.48
C ASP A 426 -35.55 8.56 -11.26
N PHE A 427 -34.86 9.18 -10.32
CA PHE A 427 -34.91 10.58 -10.02
C PHE A 427 -33.61 11.27 -10.41
N ASP A 428 -33.67 12.18 -11.37
CA ASP A 428 -32.54 13.02 -11.80
C ASP A 428 -32.40 14.21 -10.84
N ALA A 429 -31.57 14.06 -9.84
CA ALA A 429 -31.38 15.06 -8.80
C ALA A 429 -30.41 16.16 -9.27
N ASP A 430 -30.86 17.42 -9.29
CA ASP A 430 -29.97 18.57 -9.37
C ASP A 430 -29.28 18.76 -7.99
N THR A 431 -27.97 18.55 -7.96
CA THR A 431 -27.19 18.63 -6.70
C THR A 431 -27.05 20.03 -6.12
N LEU A 432 -27.45 21.05 -6.88
CA LEU A 432 -27.47 22.45 -6.46
C LEU A 432 -28.82 22.88 -5.86
N MET A 433 -29.81 21.97 -5.83
CA MET A 433 -31.15 22.26 -5.31
C MET A 433 -31.38 21.63 -3.95
N TYR A 434 -32.20 22.32 -3.14
CA TYR A 434 -32.90 21.73 -2.02
C TYR A 434 -34.29 21.26 -2.43
N TYR A 435 -34.75 20.17 -1.86
CA TYR A 435 -36.01 19.53 -2.18
C TYR A 435 -36.89 19.40 -0.95
N ALA A 436 -38.17 19.63 -1.10
CA ALA A 436 -39.18 19.19 -0.16
C ALA A 436 -39.80 17.88 -0.61
N LEU A 437 -39.95 16.93 0.32
CA LEU A 437 -40.55 15.62 0.08
C LEU A 437 -41.92 15.57 0.75
N SER A 438 -43.00 15.65 -0.05
CA SER A 438 -44.38 15.72 0.46
C SER A 438 -45.10 14.39 0.30
N ASN A 439 -45.73 13.88 1.34
CA ASN A 439 -46.50 12.65 1.27
C ASN A 439 -47.73 12.79 0.36
N SER A 440 -47.91 11.89 -0.59
CA SER A 440 -48.95 11.98 -1.62
C SER A 440 -50.38 11.83 -1.09
N GLY A 441 -50.58 11.23 0.08
CA GLY A 441 -51.87 11.02 0.70
C GLY A 441 -52.33 12.18 1.59
N THR A 442 -51.40 12.87 2.21
CA THR A 442 -51.70 13.89 3.25
C THR A 442 -51.24 15.29 2.86
N GLY A 443 -50.22 15.42 2.00
CA GLY A 443 -49.54 16.66 1.68
C GLY A 443 -48.57 17.16 2.76
N THR A 444 -48.36 16.40 3.84
CA THR A 444 -47.38 16.73 4.89
C THR A 444 -45.96 16.46 4.41
N CYS A 445 -44.99 17.31 4.79
CA CYS A 445 -43.60 17.21 4.38
C CYS A 445 -42.73 16.39 5.33
N LEU A 446 -41.73 15.71 4.78
CA LEU A 446 -40.70 15.07 5.56
C LEU A 446 -39.91 16.11 6.37
N ASP A 447 -39.84 15.94 7.66
CA ASP A 447 -39.33 16.89 8.64
C ASP A 447 -38.61 16.18 9.79
N LEU A 448 -38.07 16.94 10.72
CA LEU A 448 -37.35 16.43 11.89
C LEU A 448 -38.05 16.86 13.18
N THR A 449 -38.09 15.98 14.17
CA THR A 449 -38.38 16.31 15.55
C THR A 449 -37.19 16.99 16.23
N GLU A 450 -37.39 17.58 17.42
CA GLU A 450 -36.28 18.12 18.23
C GLU A 450 -35.23 17.06 18.60
N LYS A 451 -35.59 15.78 18.53
CA LYS A 451 -34.68 14.65 18.78
C LYS A 451 -34.03 14.09 17.53
N GLU A 452 -34.23 14.76 16.40
CA GLU A 452 -33.69 14.35 15.10
C GLU A 452 -34.30 13.04 14.54
N ASP A 453 -35.45 12.60 15.10
CA ASP A 453 -36.27 11.55 14.50
C ASP A 453 -37.03 12.12 13.30
N VAL A 454 -37.21 11.32 12.26
CA VAL A 454 -37.93 11.76 11.05
C VAL A 454 -39.42 11.67 11.24
N CYS A 455 -40.08 12.78 10.97
CA CYS A 455 -41.54 12.91 11.09
C CYS A 455 -42.14 13.60 9.86
N ALA A 456 -43.43 13.76 9.83
CA ALA A 456 -44.14 14.56 8.85
C ALA A 456 -44.88 15.72 9.53
N ASN A 457 -44.71 16.93 9.01
CA ASN A 457 -45.39 18.15 9.48
C ASN A 457 -46.09 18.85 8.30
N GLN A 458 -47.03 19.76 8.64
CA GLN A 458 -47.56 20.66 7.63
C GLN A 458 -46.44 21.39 6.93
N ARG A 459 -46.60 21.61 5.60
CA ARG A 459 -45.58 22.28 4.78
C ARG A 459 -45.31 23.70 5.30
N ASP A 460 -44.05 23.97 5.55
CA ASP A 460 -43.53 25.32 5.83
C ASP A 460 -42.36 25.58 4.86
N GLU A 461 -42.52 26.55 3.97
CA GLU A 461 -41.56 26.86 2.92
C GLU A 461 -40.26 27.50 3.45
N GLU A 462 -40.33 28.09 4.67
CA GLU A 462 -39.15 28.70 5.31
C GLU A 462 -38.40 27.72 6.21
N SER A 463 -38.94 26.54 6.46
CA SER A 463 -38.35 25.56 7.38
C SER A 463 -37.19 24.78 6.73
N GLU A 464 -35.96 25.05 7.16
CA GLU A 464 -34.78 24.31 6.70
C GLU A 464 -34.80 22.83 7.10
N SER A 465 -35.57 22.44 8.15
CA SER A 465 -35.72 21.05 8.53
C SER A 465 -36.56 20.22 7.55
N GLN A 466 -37.38 20.88 6.72
CA GLN A 466 -38.15 20.27 5.63
C GLN A 466 -37.42 20.26 4.28
N GLN A 467 -36.19 20.78 4.26
CA GLN A 467 -35.42 20.93 3.03
C GLN A 467 -34.25 19.94 3.01
N TRP A 468 -34.13 19.19 1.92
CA TRP A 468 -33.20 18.08 1.77
C TRP A 468 -32.40 18.18 0.49
N ARG A 469 -31.10 17.93 0.56
CA ARG A 469 -30.29 17.72 -0.65
C ARG A 469 -30.36 16.26 -1.04
N ILE A 470 -30.47 16.00 -2.35
CA ILE A 470 -30.46 14.66 -2.92
C ILE A 470 -29.20 14.52 -3.75
N LEU A 471 -28.26 13.69 -3.33
CA LEU A 471 -26.91 13.56 -3.89
C LEU A 471 -26.74 12.18 -4.51
N PRO A 472 -26.52 12.09 -5.83
CA PRO A 472 -26.22 10.82 -6.51
C PRO A 472 -24.89 10.22 -6.01
N LEU A 473 -24.90 8.93 -5.77
CA LEU A 473 -23.71 8.13 -5.43
C LEU A 473 -23.20 7.37 -6.66
N SER A 474 -21.93 7.00 -6.65
CA SER A 474 -21.30 6.28 -7.78
C SER A 474 -21.92 4.91 -8.07
N ASN A 475 -22.59 4.30 -7.09
CA ASN A 475 -23.31 3.01 -7.22
C ASN A 475 -24.76 3.16 -7.72
N GLY A 476 -25.23 4.40 -8.02
CA GLY A 476 -26.57 4.71 -8.52
C GLY A 476 -27.66 4.78 -7.45
N PHE A 477 -27.29 4.77 -6.17
CA PHE A 477 -28.18 5.16 -5.08
C PHE A 477 -28.06 6.65 -4.79
N LEU A 478 -28.91 7.14 -3.91
CA LEU A 478 -29.00 8.55 -3.54
C LEU A 478 -28.74 8.71 -2.05
N HIS A 479 -28.02 9.77 -1.69
CA HIS A 479 -27.77 10.19 -0.33
C HIS A 479 -28.63 11.43 -0.05
N ILE A 480 -29.53 11.38 0.93
CA ILE A 480 -30.51 12.41 1.21
C ILE A 480 -30.09 13.13 2.49
N VAL A 481 -29.68 14.39 2.38
CA VAL A 481 -29.05 15.15 3.47
C VAL A 481 -29.94 16.33 3.86
N ASN A 482 -30.27 16.44 5.15
CA ASN A 482 -31.10 17.50 5.68
C ASN A 482 -30.34 18.85 5.73
N ARG A 483 -31.00 19.94 5.32
CA ARG A 483 -30.41 21.29 5.28
C ARG A 483 -30.01 21.80 6.65
N MET A 484 -30.93 21.74 7.62
CA MET A 484 -30.75 22.31 8.95
C MET A 484 -29.61 21.61 9.73
N THR A 485 -29.52 20.27 9.64
CA THR A 485 -28.60 19.50 10.47
C THR A 485 -27.33 19.08 9.76
N GLY A 486 -27.32 19.08 8.42
CA GLY A 486 -26.24 18.50 7.62
C GLY A 486 -26.10 16.98 7.74
N LYS A 487 -27.06 16.31 8.39
CA LYS A 487 -27.08 14.86 8.60
C LYS A 487 -27.88 14.16 7.50
N ALA A 488 -27.55 12.90 7.25
CA ALA A 488 -28.21 12.08 6.24
C ALA A 488 -29.42 11.36 6.78
N LEU A 489 -30.44 11.20 5.96
CA LEU A 489 -31.61 10.33 6.22
C LEU A 489 -31.12 8.89 6.41
N ASN A 490 -31.47 8.29 7.53
CA ASN A 490 -30.96 6.99 7.97
C ASN A 490 -32.09 6.05 8.38
N ASP A 491 -32.00 4.80 7.94
CA ASP A 491 -32.85 3.72 8.40
C ASP A 491 -32.14 2.91 9.48
N PRO A 492 -32.49 3.04 10.77
CA PRO A 492 -31.81 2.35 11.85
C PRO A 492 -32.26 0.90 12.04
N THR A 493 -33.00 0.31 11.08
CA THR A 493 -33.47 -1.07 11.16
C THR A 493 -32.28 -2.04 11.12
N GLU A 494 -32.14 -2.89 12.14
CA GLU A 494 -31.11 -3.92 12.20
C GLU A 494 -31.57 -5.20 11.46
N GLY A 495 -30.71 -5.74 10.59
CA GLY A 495 -30.92 -6.99 9.85
C GLY A 495 -31.66 -6.80 8.52
N GLU A 496 -31.39 -7.73 7.58
CA GLU A 496 -32.13 -7.81 6.32
C GLU A 496 -33.61 -8.16 6.59
N SER A 497 -34.52 -7.52 5.84
CA SER A 497 -35.93 -7.83 5.92
C SER A 497 -36.21 -9.27 5.48
N THR A 498 -36.56 -10.13 6.43
CA THR A 498 -37.30 -11.34 6.07
C THR A 498 -38.78 -10.97 5.92
N ALA A 499 -39.46 -11.51 4.93
CA ALA A 499 -40.81 -11.16 4.50
C ALA A 499 -41.94 -11.26 5.59
N THR A 500 -41.59 -11.33 6.86
CA THR A 500 -42.51 -11.49 8.01
C THR A 500 -42.47 -10.32 9.03
N SER A 501 -41.51 -9.37 8.90
CA SER A 501 -41.45 -8.19 9.76
C SER A 501 -42.17 -7.02 9.10
N LEU A 502 -43.34 -6.62 9.62
CA LEU A 502 -44.23 -5.63 8.98
C LEU A 502 -43.87 -4.17 9.27
N THR A 503 -43.08 -3.89 10.32
CA THR A 503 -42.71 -2.53 10.70
C THR A 503 -41.30 -2.50 11.25
N GLY A 504 -40.48 -1.62 10.68
CA GLY A 504 -39.17 -1.29 11.21
C GLY A 504 -39.19 -0.15 12.21
N ALA A 505 -38.01 0.34 12.54
CA ALA A 505 -37.83 1.49 13.43
C ALA A 505 -38.33 2.78 12.79
N GLN A 506 -38.51 3.82 13.58
CA GLN A 506 -38.69 5.18 13.09
C GLN A 506 -37.39 5.63 12.42
N LEU A 507 -37.47 6.21 11.24
CA LEU A 507 -36.34 6.80 10.54
C LEU A 507 -35.77 7.96 11.36
N ASN A 508 -34.49 8.17 11.29
CA ASN A 508 -33.79 9.29 11.93
C ASN A 508 -32.79 9.93 10.97
N VAL A 509 -32.04 10.91 11.43
CA VAL A 509 -30.87 11.39 10.70
C VAL A 509 -29.60 11.04 11.47
N ALA A 510 -28.54 10.65 10.74
CA ALA A 510 -27.25 10.30 11.29
C ALA A 510 -26.13 11.11 10.62
N LYS A 511 -24.93 11.14 11.23
CA LYS A 511 -23.78 11.79 10.60
C LYS A 511 -23.63 11.28 9.17
N ALA A 512 -23.55 12.20 8.21
CA ALA A 512 -23.50 11.85 6.80
C ALA A 512 -22.26 10.98 6.48
N ASP A 513 -22.52 9.76 6.00
CA ASP A 513 -21.54 8.80 5.51
C ASP A 513 -22.09 8.12 4.27
N SER A 514 -21.58 8.48 3.10
CA SER A 514 -22.06 7.96 1.82
C SER A 514 -21.73 6.47 1.59
N THR A 515 -20.88 5.87 2.41
CA THR A 515 -20.54 4.44 2.37
C THR A 515 -21.46 3.58 3.23
N ASP A 516 -22.21 4.19 4.15
CA ASP A 516 -23.18 3.50 4.99
C ASP A 516 -24.45 3.14 4.21
N LEU A 517 -24.71 1.86 4.03
CA LEU A 517 -25.86 1.35 3.28
C LEU A 517 -27.21 1.75 3.92
N HIS A 518 -27.26 2.02 5.25
CA HIS A 518 -28.44 2.54 5.95
C HIS A 518 -28.80 3.97 5.55
N GLN A 519 -27.87 4.71 4.93
CA GLN A 519 -28.05 6.08 4.43
C GLN A 519 -28.18 6.16 2.91
N GLN A 520 -28.16 5.03 2.20
CA GLN A 520 -28.31 4.96 0.76
C GLN A 520 -29.76 4.64 0.38
N TRP A 521 -30.33 5.45 -0.51
CA TRP A 521 -31.73 5.39 -0.87
C TRP A 521 -31.94 5.26 -2.38
N ASP A 522 -33.00 4.57 -2.73
CA ASP A 522 -33.54 4.49 -4.06
C ASP A 522 -34.86 5.26 -4.15
N LEU A 523 -34.96 6.22 -5.05
CA LEU A 523 -36.21 6.94 -5.34
C LEU A 523 -36.89 6.27 -6.52
N VAL A 524 -37.65 5.20 -6.22
CA VAL A 524 -38.33 4.36 -7.24
C VAL A 524 -39.55 5.12 -7.78
N LYS A 525 -39.48 5.48 -9.07
CA LYS A 525 -40.55 6.24 -9.71
C LYS A 525 -41.87 5.43 -9.79
N GLN A 526 -42.93 6.06 -9.45
CA GLN A 526 -44.31 5.57 -9.55
C GLN A 526 -45.11 6.39 -10.57
N SER A 527 -46.39 6.06 -10.75
CA SER A 527 -47.26 6.85 -11.59
C SER A 527 -47.45 8.30 -11.07
N ASN A 528 -47.66 9.26 -11.93
CA ASN A 528 -47.95 10.66 -11.61
C ASN A 528 -46.84 11.39 -10.82
N ASP A 529 -45.60 11.19 -11.22
CA ASP A 529 -44.40 11.83 -10.66
C ASP A 529 -44.27 11.67 -9.13
N ARG A 530 -44.67 10.52 -8.62
CA ARG A 530 -44.49 10.12 -7.23
C ARG A 530 -43.38 9.09 -7.14
N TYR A 531 -42.73 9.05 -5.96
CA TYR A 531 -41.60 8.19 -5.70
C TYR A 531 -41.79 7.41 -4.40
N ASN A 532 -41.32 6.16 -4.36
CA ASN A 532 -41.09 5.44 -3.13
C ASN A 532 -39.62 5.62 -2.73
N LEU A 533 -39.36 6.04 -1.49
CA LEU A 533 -38.03 6.09 -0.91
C LEU A 533 -37.71 4.73 -0.32
N VAL A 534 -36.86 3.94 -0.96
CA VAL A 534 -36.51 2.58 -0.54
C VAL A 534 -35.06 2.55 -0.07
N ASN A 535 -34.81 2.13 1.17
CA ASN A 535 -33.48 2.03 1.73
C ASN A 535 -32.69 0.88 1.12
N HIS A 536 -31.39 1.07 0.88
CA HIS A 536 -30.54 0.06 0.23
C HIS A 536 -30.30 -1.15 1.15
N PHE A 537 -30.08 -0.96 2.45
CA PHE A 537 -29.79 -2.05 3.37
C PHE A 537 -31.04 -2.84 3.73
N SER A 538 -32.04 -2.18 4.29
CA SER A 538 -33.25 -2.83 4.80
C SER A 538 -34.23 -3.27 3.71
N GLN A 539 -34.14 -2.70 2.50
CA GLN A 539 -35.11 -2.81 1.41
C GLN A 539 -36.53 -2.34 1.81
N HIS A 540 -36.63 -1.57 2.90
CA HIS A 540 -37.87 -0.97 3.40
C HIS A 540 -38.13 0.39 2.75
N ALA A 541 -39.40 0.77 2.67
CA ALA A 541 -39.82 2.09 2.21
C ALA A 541 -40.10 3.03 3.36
N ALA A 542 -39.80 4.32 3.18
CA ALA A 542 -40.20 5.40 4.08
C ALA A 542 -41.71 5.55 4.09
N ASN A 543 -42.36 5.22 5.21
CA ASN A 543 -43.82 5.12 5.34
C ASN A 543 -44.36 6.09 6.40
N LEU A 544 -45.32 6.91 6.00
CA LEU A 544 -46.09 7.75 6.95
C LEU A 544 -46.96 6.87 7.82
N SER A 545 -46.74 6.89 9.14
CA SER A 545 -47.43 6.03 10.09
C SER A 545 -48.95 6.24 10.06
N GLY A 546 -49.68 5.17 9.69
CA GLY A 546 -51.13 5.17 9.59
C GLY A 546 -51.75 6.16 8.61
N GLY A 547 -50.98 6.83 7.78
CA GLY A 547 -51.45 7.90 6.86
C GLY A 547 -52.05 9.10 7.63
N ASN A 548 -51.57 9.37 8.83
CA ASN A 548 -52.05 10.46 9.68
C ASN A 548 -51.46 11.79 9.26
N LYS A 549 -52.29 12.86 9.19
CA LYS A 549 -51.84 14.22 8.79
C LYS A 549 -51.49 15.12 9.98
N ALA A 550 -51.55 14.63 11.23
CA ALA A 550 -51.13 15.43 12.36
C ALA A 550 -49.64 15.70 12.35
N ASP A 551 -49.23 16.90 12.74
CA ASP A 551 -47.82 17.26 12.87
C ASP A 551 -47.11 16.32 13.86
N GLY A 552 -45.84 15.98 13.59
CA GLY A 552 -45.09 15.03 14.36
C GLY A 552 -45.41 13.55 14.06
N THR A 553 -46.22 13.25 13.04
CA THR A 553 -46.46 11.85 12.67
C THR A 553 -45.21 11.16 12.22
N ALA A 554 -44.85 10.05 12.86
CA ALA A 554 -43.61 9.31 12.60
C ALA A 554 -43.51 8.78 11.17
N ILE A 555 -42.33 8.84 10.60
CA ILE A 555 -41.96 8.12 9.38
C ILE A 555 -41.23 6.85 9.76
N LEU A 556 -41.80 5.71 9.38
CA LEU A 556 -41.31 4.39 9.73
C LEU A 556 -40.65 3.70 8.55
N SER A 557 -39.58 2.95 8.82
CA SER A 557 -39.07 1.93 7.93
C SER A 557 -40.08 0.81 7.82
N TYR A 558 -40.74 0.64 6.69
CA TYR A 558 -41.85 -0.32 6.54
C TYR A 558 -41.57 -1.27 5.38
N THR A 559 -41.76 -2.58 5.61
CA THR A 559 -41.56 -3.57 4.56
C THR A 559 -42.41 -3.23 3.35
N SER A 560 -41.76 -3.23 2.19
CA SER A 560 -42.39 -3.11 0.91
C SER A 560 -42.34 -4.50 0.27
N ASP A 561 -43.46 -5.20 0.25
CA ASP A 561 -43.53 -6.51 -0.41
C ASP A 561 -43.22 -6.40 -1.92
N GLU A 562 -43.37 -5.21 -2.44
CA GLU A 562 -42.99 -4.88 -3.81
C GLU A 562 -42.51 -3.42 -3.87
N ARG A 563 -41.44 -3.15 -4.61
CA ARG A 563 -40.96 -1.78 -4.93
C ARG A 563 -42.05 -0.90 -5.55
N ASN A 564 -43.11 -1.50 -6.07
CA ASN A 564 -44.27 -0.88 -6.72
C ASN A 564 -45.49 -0.78 -5.80
N ALA A 565 -45.32 -0.71 -4.50
CA ALA A 565 -46.46 -0.60 -3.56
C ALA A 565 -47.30 0.66 -3.83
N THR A 566 -48.61 0.48 -3.97
CA THR A 566 -49.55 1.54 -4.35
C THR A 566 -50.13 2.34 -3.17
N SER A 567 -49.62 2.13 -1.95
CA SER A 567 -50.10 2.84 -0.76
C SER A 567 -49.63 4.31 -0.76
N ASN A 568 -50.56 5.23 -0.68
CA ASN A 568 -50.24 6.66 -0.59
C ASN A 568 -49.35 7.03 0.62
N ASN A 569 -49.32 6.22 1.66
CA ASN A 569 -48.47 6.45 2.83
C ASN A 569 -46.97 6.31 2.54
N ARG A 570 -46.61 5.63 1.43
CA ARG A 570 -45.22 5.37 1.01
C ARG A 570 -44.80 6.19 -0.18
N MET A 571 -45.74 6.96 -0.75
CA MET A 571 -45.50 7.74 -1.94
C MET A 571 -45.26 9.20 -1.64
N TRP A 572 -44.24 9.73 -2.25
CA TRP A 572 -43.76 11.08 -2.02
C TRP A 572 -43.68 11.87 -3.32
N TYR A 573 -44.08 13.12 -3.31
CA TYR A 573 -43.74 14.10 -4.32
C TYR A 573 -42.40 14.74 -3.92
N ILE A 574 -41.56 15.00 -4.88
CA ILE A 574 -40.25 15.61 -4.68
C ILE A 574 -40.24 16.91 -5.49
N GLU A 575 -40.15 18.04 -4.80
CA GLU A 575 -40.23 19.35 -5.37
C GLU A 575 -38.99 20.16 -5.02
N ALA A 576 -38.33 20.76 -6.03
CA ALA A 576 -37.23 21.70 -5.81
C ALA A 576 -37.77 22.98 -5.19
N VAL A 577 -37.17 23.43 -4.07
CA VAL A 577 -37.69 24.54 -3.29
C VAL A 577 -36.71 25.71 -3.13
N ASP A 578 -35.42 25.47 -3.19
CA ASP A 578 -34.40 26.50 -3.07
C ASP A 578 -33.12 26.09 -3.78
N GLU A 579 -32.32 27.03 -4.23
CA GLU A 579 -31.00 26.81 -4.78
C GLU A 579 -29.94 26.87 -3.66
N LEU A 580 -28.90 26.07 -3.78
CA LEU A 580 -27.70 26.21 -2.96
C LEU A 580 -26.98 27.49 -3.42
N VAL A 581 -27.26 28.60 -2.78
CA VAL A 581 -26.49 29.83 -2.98
C VAL A 581 -25.16 29.59 -2.26
N ASP A 582 -24.15 29.12 -2.99
CA ASP A 582 -22.79 29.19 -2.49
C ASP A 582 -22.47 30.67 -2.25
N ALA A 583 -22.42 31.08 -1.00
CA ALA A 583 -21.65 32.26 -0.65
C ALA A 583 -20.21 31.94 -1.06
N ILE A 584 -19.85 32.32 -2.27
CA ILE A 584 -18.45 32.57 -2.60
C ILE A 584 -18.08 33.71 -1.68
N ASP A 585 -17.54 33.38 -0.49
CA ASP A 585 -16.72 34.34 0.23
C ASP A 585 -15.64 34.75 -0.75
N THR A 586 -15.83 35.94 -1.29
CA THR A 586 -14.77 36.60 -2.07
C THR A 586 -13.55 36.59 -1.17
N PRO A 587 -12.43 36.01 -1.61
CA PRO A 587 -11.23 35.96 -0.80
C PRO A 587 -10.92 37.41 -0.38
N ASP A 588 -10.63 37.56 0.91
CA ASP A 588 -10.11 38.80 1.50
C ASP A 588 -9.01 39.37 0.59
N THR A 589 -9.28 40.53 -0.02
CA THR A 589 -8.52 41.10 -1.14
C THR A 589 -7.16 41.68 -0.73
N ASP A 590 -6.59 41.24 0.37
CA ASP A 590 -5.30 41.72 0.89
C ASP A 590 -4.13 40.73 0.76
N ALA A 591 -4.10 39.92 -0.29
CA ALA A 591 -2.88 39.21 -0.62
C ALA A 591 -2.74 39.07 -2.14
N THR A 592 -1.68 39.60 -2.69
CA THR A 592 -1.12 39.31 -4.03
C THR A 592 -0.85 37.80 -4.17
N ASP A 593 -1.88 37.02 -4.39
CA ASP A 593 -1.75 35.57 -4.38
C ASP A 593 -2.47 34.93 -5.55
N TYR A 594 -1.74 34.08 -6.23
CA TYR A 594 -2.04 33.24 -7.37
C TYR A 594 -3.51 32.80 -7.46
N ALA A 595 -4.25 33.34 -8.41
CA ALA A 595 -5.65 32.98 -8.64
C ALA A 595 -5.73 31.64 -9.39
N LEU A 596 -6.42 30.66 -8.80
CA LEU A 596 -6.79 29.44 -9.52
C LEU A 596 -7.95 29.78 -10.47
N ALA A 597 -7.81 29.44 -11.75
CA ALA A 597 -8.84 29.61 -12.75
C ALA A 597 -9.19 28.29 -13.45
N TYR A 598 -10.46 28.04 -13.67
CA TYR A 598 -10.95 26.98 -14.52
C TYR A 598 -11.29 27.52 -15.89
N ASP A 599 -10.68 26.93 -16.92
CA ASP A 599 -11.00 27.22 -18.32
C ASP A 599 -11.96 26.15 -18.86
N PRO A 600 -13.26 26.44 -18.95
CA PRO A 600 -14.26 25.49 -19.44
C PRO A 600 -14.11 25.17 -20.93
N THR A 601 -13.44 26.02 -21.71
CA THR A 601 -13.25 25.83 -23.15
C THR A 601 -12.25 24.72 -23.43
N ASN A 602 -11.19 24.65 -22.63
CA ASN A 602 -10.11 23.67 -22.78
C ASN A 602 -10.14 22.59 -21.70
N ASP A 603 -11.14 22.61 -20.80
CA ASP A 603 -11.30 21.69 -19.66
C ASP A 603 -10.02 21.59 -18.82
N ARG A 604 -9.52 22.75 -18.35
CA ARG A 604 -8.24 22.87 -17.64
C ARG A 604 -8.32 23.78 -16.42
N LEU A 605 -7.57 23.38 -15.38
CA LEU A 605 -7.24 24.25 -14.26
C LEU A 605 -5.85 24.85 -14.46
N HIS A 606 -5.71 26.12 -14.19
CA HIS A 606 -4.42 26.81 -14.18
C HIS A 606 -4.35 27.88 -13.09
N PHE A 607 -3.14 28.18 -12.64
CA PHE A 607 -2.87 29.32 -11.78
C PHE A 607 -2.46 30.51 -12.64
N GLY A 608 -3.12 31.66 -12.40
CA GLY A 608 -2.72 32.93 -13.01
C GLY A 608 -1.55 33.53 -12.24
N ALA A 609 -0.39 33.63 -12.88
CA ALA A 609 0.76 34.36 -12.37
C ALA A 609 1.50 35.02 -13.54
N GLU A 610 2.09 36.21 -13.29
CA GLU A 610 2.95 36.88 -14.27
C GLU A 610 4.27 36.10 -14.48
N ASP A 611 4.73 35.40 -13.45
CA ASP A 611 5.91 34.53 -13.51
C ASP A 611 5.52 33.08 -13.16
N ARG A 612 5.45 32.23 -14.16
CA ARG A 612 5.13 30.80 -14.00
C ARG A 612 6.24 29.99 -13.31
N GLU A 613 7.49 30.41 -13.37
CA GLU A 613 8.61 29.75 -12.70
C GLU A 613 8.53 29.87 -11.17
N ALA A 614 7.83 30.89 -10.68
CA ALA A 614 7.57 31.06 -9.24
C ALA A 614 6.54 30.06 -8.69
N LEU A 615 5.82 29.31 -9.53
CA LEU A 615 4.77 28.35 -9.16
C LEU A 615 5.34 26.96 -8.87
N SER A 616 6.25 26.82 -7.92
CA SER A 616 6.96 25.57 -7.62
C SER A 616 6.25 24.62 -6.65
N PHE A 617 5.02 24.94 -6.22
CA PHE A 617 4.28 24.12 -5.25
C PHE A 617 3.42 23.03 -5.90
N ILE A 618 3.13 22.00 -5.11
CA ILE A 618 2.29 20.87 -5.52
C ILE A 618 0.82 21.16 -5.21
N VAL A 619 -0.03 20.87 -6.18
CA VAL A 619 -1.48 21.03 -6.10
C VAL A 619 -2.15 19.66 -6.09
N ARG A 620 -3.15 19.49 -5.23
CA ARG A 620 -3.92 18.27 -5.12
C ARG A 620 -5.39 18.54 -5.42
N LEU A 621 -5.95 17.73 -6.30
CA LEU A 621 -7.36 17.76 -6.69
C LEU A 621 -8.10 16.62 -6.00
N TYR A 622 -9.22 16.95 -5.36
CA TYR A 622 -10.07 16.01 -4.64
C TYR A 622 -11.49 16.05 -5.17
N ASP A 623 -12.20 14.92 -5.10
CA ASP A 623 -13.66 14.87 -5.30
C ASP A 623 -14.44 15.35 -4.07
N THR A 624 -15.76 15.35 -4.17
CA THR A 624 -16.66 15.75 -3.09
C THR A 624 -16.55 14.89 -1.84
N ASN A 625 -16.01 13.68 -1.96
CA ASN A 625 -15.82 12.75 -0.85
C ASN A 625 -14.44 12.90 -0.18
N GLY A 626 -13.62 13.86 -0.62
CA GLY A 626 -12.26 14.07 -0.13
C GLY A 626 -11.24 13.07 -0.70
N ARG A 627 -11.59 12.29 -1.71
CA ARG A 627 -10.68 11.35 -2.37
C ARG A 627 -9.74 12.14 -3.30
N LEU A 628 -8.44 11.91 -3.17
CA LEU A 628 -7.44 12.48 -4.07
C LEU A 628 -7.61 11.89 -5.48
N ILE A 629 -7.85 12.77 -6.46
CA ILE A 629 -8.04 12.39 -7.87
C ILE A 629 -6.76 12.59 -8.66
N ARG A 630 -6.07 13.73 -8.43
CA ARG A 630 -4.87 14.08 -9.20
C ARG A 630 -3.94 14.97 -8.39
N THR A 631 -2.64 14.85 -8.66
CA THR A 631 -1.60 15.74 -8.17
C THR A 631 -0.87 16.35 -9.38
N PHE A 632 -0.59 17.65 -9.34
CA PHE A 632 0.13 18.36 -10.43
C PHE A 632 0.94 19.52 -9.86
N LYS A 633 1.91 20.03 -10.62
CA LYS A 633 2.65 21.24 -10.25
C LYS A 633 1.80 22.46 -10.62
N ALA A 634 1.83 23.51 -9.80
CA ALA A 634 1.10 24.74 -10.06
C ALA A 634 1.55 25.44 -11.36
N SER A 635 2.78 25.23 -11.79
CA SER A 635 3.31 25.69 -13.09
C SER A 635 2.66 25.02 -14.29
N ASP A 636 2.05 23.85 -14.09
CA ASP A 636 1.52 23.01 -15.15
C ASP A 636 0.01 23.25 -15.31
N ASP A 637 -0.49 23.16 -16.54
CA ASP A 637 -1.93 23.17 -16.78
C ASP A 637 -2.49 21.78 -16.47
N CYS A 638 -3.39 21.68 -15.51
CA CYS A 638 -4.07 20.42 -15.19
C CYS A 638 -5.27 20.20 -16.12
N ARG A 639 -5.18 19.23 -17.02
CA ARG A 639 -6.32 18.81 -17.84
C ARG A 639 -7.29 18.00 -16.99
N LEU A 640 -8.58 18.35 -17.06
CA LEU A 640 -9.66 17.66 -16.35
C LEU A 640 -10.44 16.70 -17.26
N GLN A 641 -9.95 16.47 -18.48
CA GLN A 641 -10.60 15.57 -19.44
C GLN A 641 -10.75 14.16 -18.83
N GLY A 642 -11.95 13.60 -18.96
CA GLY A 642 -12.30 12.30 -18.38
C GLY A 642 -12.86 12.35 -16.95
N LEU A 643 -12.81 13.51 -16.28
CA LEU A 643 -13.50 13.64 -14.98
C LEU A 643 -14.98 13.99 -15.22
N PRO A 644 -15.92 13.44 -14.43
CA PRO A 644 -17.33 13.80 -14.49
C PRO A 644 -17.57 15.29 -14.21
N HIS A 645 -18.70 15.84 -14.67
CA HIS A 645 -19.15 17.13 -14.17
C HIS A 645 -19.49 17.01 -12.68
N GLY A 646 -19.02 17.96 -11.87
CA GLY A 646 -19.21 17.92 -10.42
C GLY A 646 -18.36 18.94 -9.67
N ILE A 647 -18.52 18.96 -8.36
CA ILE A 647 -17.73 19.82 -7.47
C ILE A 647 -16.42 19.12 -7.12
N TYR A 648 -15.33 19.88 -7.22
CA TYR A 648 -13.99 19.43 -6.88
C TYR A 648 -13.33 20.40 -5.90
N THR A 649 -12.47 19.88 -5.03
CA THR A 649 -11.65 20.70 -4.13
C THR A 649 -10.20 20.65 -4.59
N VAL A 650 -9.60 21.79 -4.79
CA VAL A 650 -8.18 21.95 -5.08
C VAL A 650 -7.48 22.43 -3.81
N SER A 651 -6.41 21.76 -3.41
CA SER A 651 -5.63 22.12 -2.20
C SER A 651 -4.14 22.21 -2.52
N TRP A 652 -3.47 23.20 -1.93
CA TRP A 652 -2.02 23.38 -2.02
C TRP A 652 -1.46 23.97 -0.73
N ILE A 653 -0.14 23.91 -0.56
CA ILE A 653 0.55 24.53 0.56
C ILE A 653 1.41 25.66 0.03
N LEU A 654 1.19 26.88 0.52
CA LEU A 654 1.97 28.05 0.20
C LEU A 654 2.48 28.69 1.50
N GLN A 655 3.78 28.94 1.59
CA GLN A 655 4.45 29.52 2.79
C GLN A 655 4.07 28.80 4.10
N GLY A 656 3.94 27.46 4.06
CA GLY A 656 3.60 26.64 5.22
C GLY A 656 2.12 26.66 5.62
N ARG A 657 1.26 27.36 4.91
CA ARG A 657 -0.20 27.38 5.12
C ARG A 657 -0.91 26.59 4.02
N GLN A 658 -1.81 25.71 4.45
CA GLN A 658 -2.68 24.99 3.51
C GLN A 658 -3.78 25.94 3.02
N ARG A 659 -3.97 25.96 1.72
CA ARG A 659 -5.06 26.66 1.02
C ARG A 659 -5.90 25.66 0.26
N SER A 660 -7.19 25.94 0.12
CA SER A 660 -8.08 25.13 -0.69
C SER A 660 -9.17 25.99 -1.34
N VAL A 661 -9.54 25.62 -2.55
CA VAL A 661 -10.63 26.26 -3.32
C VAL A 661 -11.48 25.16 -3.90
N LYS A 662 -12.79 25.32 -3.86
CA LYS A 662 -13.73 24.46 -4.58
C LYS A 662 -14.03 25.07 -5.93
N PHE A 663 -14.19 24.24 -6.95
CA PHE A 663 -14.67 24.67 -8.26
C PHE A 663 -15.64 23.63 -8.82
N ILE A 664 -16.47 24.07 -9.74
CA ILE A 664 -17.43 23.22 -10.45
C ILE A 664 -16.88 22.99 -11.85
N LYS A 665 -16.74 21.71 -12.20
CA LYS A 665 -16.42 21.30 -13.56
C LYS A 665 -17.68 21.13 -14.37
#